data_ba72c57be62d9da0c330efec82577b1c
#
_entry.id   ba72c57be62d9da0c330efec82577b1c
#
_cell.length_a   1.000
_cell.length_b   1.000
_cell.length_c   1.000
_cell.angle_alpha   90.00
_cell.angle_beta   90.00
_cell.angle_gamma   90.00
#
_symmetry.space_group_name_H-M   'P 1'
#
loop_
_entity.id
_entity.type
_entity.pdbx_description
1 polymer ?
#
loop_
_entity_poly.entity_id
_entity_poly.type
_entity_poly.pdbx_seq_one_letter_code
_entity_poly.pdbx_strand_id
1 'polypeptide(L)'
;MTKLYYTLLVLLLSVTTLLAQQGTVEGRVYSMKSNSPLELATVRVQGSNLSVRTDSVGRFVISGVNPGFIRLIVTMLGYETTTSAEVQVVGNQASFIDIALEEESTNLAEVVVRPRVRFKRAESPLSIQTLGLKQIEKSAGANRDISKLVQRLPGVGATDPNRNDLIVRGGGPSENVFYLDGIEIPVINHFATQGASGGSVGMINPDFVREIDFYTGAFPASRSNALSSVMEIKQRDGDADRMHVKASVGASDAALTIEGPLGGKSTFIASARQSYLQWLFKAIKLPFLPTYNDFQVKYKYRFDAHDELSVVGIGAIDNMRLNTQLQTTGTEAQRYILGYLPEYKQWNYTIGAVYKHYGEGHIDNWILSRNMLRNSSVKHQNNDTALPKLSEYESDETENKLRYERVYTTLPIKLSFGAGLRYASYTNRSERLAYQSGQVVSLSYDAQIKLLAYSVFAQASDEYLDKRLKLSLGLNLMGNTLNPTMSNPFPQISPRLSASFALSDDIDLNANVGRYAMQPSYTSMGYRASDGSYANKERLRYIMSNQAVLGAEYHPGGYLRFSAEGFYKSYSAYPISEAEGVSLASKGTEFGQVGAEAVLSTGLGRAYGVEVVARLLPWNEFSATATYTLFRSEFTDKSGVYRPSSWDTGQMINLLASYRLGKSWYLSASWRYIGGAPYTPIDMELSSNKAAWAVTNRAYPDYARFNTLRLPAKHQLDLRLDKEFYFKHWMLNLYIDVQNAYLSRSVSAPIYINQDTSGQVMDDPTDPQRQQLRQLDYYSRLILPTLGLIVKL
;
A
#
# COMPACT_ATOMS: atom_id res chain seq x y z
N MET A 1 -32.82 13.09 -4.04
CA MET A 1 -31.62 12.48 -4.62
C MET A 1 -31.82 12.05 -6.09
N THR A 2 -32.89 11.32 -6.46
CA THR A 2 -33.19 10.89 -7.84
C THR A 2 -33.20 12.02 -8.87
N LYS A 3 -33.81 13.17 -8.57
CA LYS A 3 -33.85 14.32 -9.49
C LYS A 3 -32.46 14.94 -9.76
N LEU A 4 -31.58 14.97 -8.76
CA LEU A 4 -30.20 15.44 -8.91
C LEU A 4 -29.39 14.52 -9.81
N TYR A 5 -29.58 13.20 -9.70
CA TYR A 5 -28.95 12.21 -10.59
C TYR A 5 -29.41 12.35 -12.05
N TYR A 6 -30.71 12.57 -12.29
CA TYR A 6 -31.21 12.79 -13.64
C TYR A 6 -30.71 14.10 -14.24
N THR A 7 -30.64 15.17 -13.46
CA THR A 7 -30.12 16.47 -13.93
C THR A 7 -28.63 16.37 -14.27
N LEU A 8 -27.82 15.70 -13.45
CA LEU A 8 -26.40 15.46 -13.72
C LEU A 8 -26.20 14.52 -14.93
N LEU A 9 -27.01 13.48 -15.07
CA LEU A 9 -26.97 12.57 -16.21
C LEU A 9 -27.32 13.32 -17.52
N VAL A 10 -28.31 14.20 -17.49
CA VAL A 10 -28.70 15.05 -18.63
C VAL A 10 -27.60 16.07 -18.95
N LEU A 11 -26.96 16.68 -17.94
CA LEU A 11 -25.80 17.57 -18.13
C LEU A 11 -24.60 16.82 -18.74
N LEU A 12 -24.35 15.59 -18.31
CA LEU A 12 -23.32 14.71 -18.90
C LEU A 12 -23.59 14.38 -20.36
N LEU A 13 -24.85 14.22 -20.75
CA LEU A 13 -25.26 13.82 -22.10
C LEU A 13 -25.43 15.00 -23.06
N SER A 14 -25.68 16.23 -22.57
CA SER A 14 -26.08 17.39 -23.37
C SER A 14 -24.94 18.29 -23.88
N VAL A 15 -23.68 18.03 -23.46
CA VAL A 15 -22.55 18.86 -23.93
C VAL A 15 -22.07 18.35 -25.29
N THR A 16 -22.46 19.07 -26.29
CA THR A 16 -22.07 18.96 -27.73
C THR A 16 -20.55 18.96 -27.91
N THR A 17 -20.10 18.25 -28.92
CA THR A 17 -18.75 18.08 -29.45
C THR A 17 -17.90 19.38 -29.45
N LEU A 18 -17.28 19.69 -28.34
CA LEU A 18 -16.11 20.58 -28.34
C LEU A 18 -15.01 19.79 -29.07
N LEU A 19 -14.54 20.32 -30.19
CA LEU A 19 -13.40 19.78 -30.93
C LEU A 19 -12.26 19.63 -29.93
N ALA A 20 -11.79 18.40 -29.74
CA ALA A 20 -10.70 18.10 -28.81
C ALA A 20 -9.44 18.84 -29.29
N GLN A 21 -9.10 19.92 -28.60
CA GLN A 21 -7.94 20.72 -28.92
C GLN A 21 -6.70 19.90 -28.54
N GLN A 22 -5.71 19.88 -29.43
CA GLN A 22 -4.46 19.16 -29.22
C GLN A 22 -3.64 19.80 -28.08
N GLY A 23 -2.90 19.01 -27.34
CA GLY A 23 -1.98 19.47 -26.30
C GLY A 23 -0.52 19.44 -26.77
N THR A 24 0.35 19.83 -25.87
CA THR A 24 1.81 19.80 -26.07
C THR A 24 2.43 18.92 -24.98
N VAL A 25 3.49 18.18 -25.32
CA VAL A 25 4.32 17.49 -24.35
C VAL A 25 5.73 18.05 -24.45
N GLU A 26 6.24 18.50 -23.34
CA GLU A 26 7.58 19.06 -23.22
C GLU A 26 8.36 18.38 -22.09
N GLY A 27 9.67 18.49 -22.15
CA GLY A 27 10.50 17.89 -21.12
C GLY A 27 11.96 17.83 -21.50
N ARG A 28 12.70 17.07 -20.74
CA ARG A 28 14.15 16.91 -20.90
C ARG A 28 14.52 15.43 -21.00
N VAL A 29 15.47 15.11 -21.89
CA VAL A 29 16.14 13.81 -21.97
C VAL A 29 17.56 13.96 -21.44
N TYR A 30 17.98 13.06 -20.56
CA TYR A 30 19.29 13.09 -19.91
C TYR A 30 19.86 11.70 -19.68
N SER A 31 21.18 11.61 -19.48
CA SER A 31 21.85 10.35 -19.12
C SER A 31 21.49 9.95 -17.68
N MET A 32 21.07 8.71 -17.47
CA MET A 32 20.82 8.16 -16.13
C MET A 32 22.09 8.11 -15.28
N LYS A 33 23.26 7.93 -15.91
CA LYS A 33 24.55 7.80 -15.24
C LYS A 33 25.14 9.13 -14.80
N SER A 34 25.06 10.15 -15.66
CA SER A 34 25.74 11.44 -15.46
C SER A 34 24.80 12.62 -15.24
N ASN A 35 23.48 12.43 -15.37
CA ASN A 35 22.47 13.50 -15.39
C ASN A 35 22.73 14.58 -16.47
N SER A 36 23.67 14.35 -17.38
CA SER A 36 23.97 15.26 -18.48
C SER A 36 22.84 15.31 -19.50
N PRO A 37 22.52 16.47 -20.07
CA PRO A 37 21.52 16.58 -21.12
C PRO A 37 21.97 15.79 -22.36
N LEU A 38 21.01 15.18 -23.05
CA LEU A 38 21.24 14.40 -24.25
C LEU A 38 20.69 15.15 -25.46
N GLU A 39 21.61 15.68 -26.30
CA GLU A 39 21.29 16.35 -27.56
C GLU A 39 21.00 15.34 -28.66
N LEU A 40 20.08 15.66 -29.57
CA LEU A 40 19.71 14.86 -30.76
C LEU A 40 19.03 13.51 -30.42
N ALA A 41 18.65 13.26 -29.18
CA ALA A 41 17.79 12.13 -28.86
C ALA A 41 16.43 12.27 -29.56
N THR A 42 15.98 11.20 -30.21
CA THR A 42 14.68 11.19 -30.89
C THR A 42 13.59 10.80 -29.90
N VAL A 43 12.63 11.69 -29.69
CA VAL A 43 11.45 11.50 -28.81
C VAL A 43 10.22 11.33 -29.68
N ARG A 44 9.54 10.19 -29.58
CA ARG A 44 8.34 9.85 -30.37
C ARG A 44 7.17 9.47 -29.47
N VAL A 45 5.97 9.94 -29.81
CA VAL A 45 4.74 9.49 -29.14
C VAL A 45 4.45 8.03 -29.53
N GLN A 46 4.28 7.16 -28.56
CA GLN A 46 3.98 5.74 -28.79
C GLN A 46 2.65 5.59 -29.55
N GLY A 47 2.67 4.81 -30.62
CA GLY A 47 1.49 4.61 -31.49
C GLY A 47 1.17 5.78 -32.43
N SER A 48 2.08 6.75 -32.59
CA SER A 48 1.93 7.91 -33.47
C SER A 48 3.20 8.15 -34.29
N ASN A 49 3.09 8.93 -35.36
CA ASN A 49 4.23 9.41 -36.15
C ASN A 49 4.81 10.73 -35.63
N LEU A 50 4.23 11.32 -34.56
CA LEU A 50 4.73 12.55 -33.98
C LEU A 50 6.08 12.27 -33.30
N SER A 51 7.14 12.92 -33.76
CA SER A 51 8.48 12.82 -33.21
C SER A 51 9.25 14.12 -33.36
N VAL A 52 10.17 14.36 -32.41
CA VAL A 52 11.08 15.51 -32.41
C VAL A 52 12.44 15.07 -31.93
N ARG A 53 13.48 15.90 -32.12
CA ARG A 53 14.82 15.72 -31.53
C ARG A 53 15.01 16.70 -30.39
N THR A 54 15.80 16.29 -29.40
CA THR A 54 16.20 17.17 -28.30
C THR A 54 17.22 18.20 -28.76
N ASP A 55 17.18 19.36 -28.13
CA ASP A 55 18.17 20.46 -28.32
C ASP A 55 19.47 20.21 -27.51
N SER A 56 20.41 21.18 -27.55
CA SER A 56 21.71 21.10 -26.86
C SER A 56 21.63 21.03 -25.33
N VAL A 57 20.49 21.37 -24.73
CA VAL A 57 20.22 21.24 -23.29
C VAL A 57 19.29 20.08 -23.00
N GLY A 58 19.13 19.17 -23.98
CA GLY A 58 18.31 17.97 -23.86
C GLY A 58 16.80 18.21 -23.85
N ARG A 59 16.30 19.41 -24.14
CA ARG A 59 14.89 19.74 -24.15
C ARG A 59 14.20 19.32 -25.44
N PHE A 60 12.93 18.91 -25.32
CA PHE A 60 12.07 18.61 -26.45
C PHE A 60 10.68 19.22 -26.25
N VAL A 61 10.00 19.55 -27.36
CA VAL A 61 8.61 20.00 -27.38
C VAL A 61 7.89 19.31 -28.53
N ILE A 62 6.87 18.50 -28.20
CA ILE A 62 6.00 17.82 -29.17
C ILE A 62 4.63 18.46 -29.12
N SER A 63 4.28 19.23 -30.14
CA SER A 63 2.97 19.86 -30.29
C SER A 63 2.03 18.95 -31.10
N GLY A 64 0.72 19.19 -31.00
CA GLY A 64 -0.27 18.45 -31.78
C GLY A 64 -0.60 17.08 -31.24
N VAL A 65 -0.33 16.83 -29.95
CA VAL A 65 -0.61 15.55 -29.30
C VAL A 65 -2.08 15.49 -28.88
N ASN A 66 -2.76 14.40 -29.20
CA ASN A 66 -4.14 14.22 -28.76
C ASN A 66 -4.21 14.08 -27.24
N PRO A 67 -5.21 14.72 -26.58
CA PRO A 67 -5.41 14.60 -25.15
C PRO A 67 -5.62 13.14 -24.71
N GLY A 68 -5.14 12.80 -23.50
CA GLY A 68 -5.23 11.47 -22.90
C GLY A 68 -3.93 11.01 -22.29
N PHE A 69 -3.86 9.74 -21.90
CA PHE A 69 -2.66 9.14 -21.33
C PHE A 69 -1.81 8.57 -22.46
N ILE A 70 -0.57 9.04 -22.57
CA ILE A 70 0.40 8.62 -23.59
C ILE A 70 1.71 8.18 -22.95
N ARG A 71 2.54 7.49 -23.73
CA ARG A 71 3.95 7.22 -23.44
C ARG A 71 4.81 7.72 -24.58
N LEU A 72 6.03 8.08 -24.25
CA LEU A 72 7.05 8.47 -25.22
C LEU A 72 8.06 7.36 -25.38
N ILE A 73 8.49 7.10 -26.61
CA ILE A 73 9.63 6.21 -26.91
C ILE A 73 10.79 7.11 -27.24
N VAL A 74 11.90 6.97 -26.53
CA VAL A 74 13.10 7.74 -26.73
C VAL A 74 14.22 6.84 -27.21
N THR A 75 14.87 7.24 -28.30
CA THR A 75 15.99 6.50 -28.93
C THR A 75 17.16 7.44 -29.15
N MET A 76 18.36 6.96 -28.87
CA MET A 76 19.62 7.67 -29.13
C MET A 76 20.73 6.66 -29.33
N LEU A 77 21.68 6.96 -30.23
CA LEU A 77 22.84 6.11 -30.47
C LEU A 77 23.69 5.99 -29.18
N GLY A 78 24.05 4.77 -28.79
CA GLY A 78 24.81 4.50 -27.57
C GLY A 78 23.96 4.44 -26.29
N TYR A 79 22.62 4.49 -26.41
CA TYR A 79 21.69 4.40 -25.30
C TYR A 79 20.59 3.36 -25.54
N GLU A 80 20.15 2.70 -24.49
CA GLU A 80 19.01 1.79 -24.57
C GLU A 80 17.72 2.54 -24.93
N THR A 81 16.95 1.98 -25.90
CA THR A 81 15.63 2.51 -26.23
C THR A 81 14.74 2.46 -24.99
N THR A 82 14.26 3.61 -24.55
CA THR A 82 13.48 3.75 -23.31
C THR A 82 12.06 4.18 -23.61
N THR A 83 11.09 3.55 -22.94
CA THR A 83 9.70 3.99 -22.93
C THR A 83 9.45 4.76 -21.64
N SER A 84 8.93 5.98 -21.73
CA SER A 84 8.66 6.83 -20.57
C SER A 84 7.56 6.27 -19.66
N ALA A 85 7.46 6.78 -18.42
CA ALA A 85 6.25 6.68 -17.63
C ALA A 85 5.06 7.31 -18.40
N GLU A 86 3.83 6.97 -17.99
CA GLU A 86 2.64 7.60 -18.57
C GLU A 86 2.55 9.07 -18.21
N VAL A 87 2.21 9.91 -19.19
CA VAL A 87 1.91 11.32 -19.01
C VAL A 87 0.50 11.63 -19.49
N GLN A 88 -0.25 12.41 -18.71
CA GLN A 88 -1.58 12.86 -19.13
C GLN A 88 -1.44 14.13 -19.92
N VAL A 89 -1.79 14.08 -21.20
CA VAL A 89 -1.86 15.25 -22.08
C VAL A 89 -3.22 15.92 -21.94
N VAL A 90 -3.21 17.21 -21.66
CA VAL A 90 -4.39 18.05 -21.56
C VAL A 90 -4.45 18.95 -22.80
N GLY A 91 -5.65 19.14 -23.38
CA GLY A 91 -5.81 20.02 -24.55
C GLY A 91 -5.41 21.45 -24.25
N ASN A 92 -4.71 22.09 -25.18
CA ASN A 92 -4.17 23.46 -25.07
C ASN A 92 -3.22 23.74 -23.89
N GLN A 93 -2.76 22.71 -23.23
CA GLN A 93 -1.77 22.84 -22.17
C GLN A 93 -0.52 22.05 -22.52
N ALA A 94 0.61 22.47 -21.95
CA ALA A 94 1.83 21.69 -21.96
C ALA A 94 1.81 20.71 -20.78
N SER A 95 2.25 19.48 -21.02
CA SER A 95 2.46 18.46 -20.01
C SER A 95 3.93 18.13 -19.95
N PHE A 96 4.53 18.22 -18.79
CA PHE A 96 5.98 18.08 -18.59
C PHE A 96 6.38 16.67 -18.17
N ILE A 97 7.50 16.15 -18.76
CA ILE A 97 8.10 14.86 -18.35
C ILE A 97 9.60 14.83 -18.61
N ASP A 98 10.38 14.51 -17.59
CA ASP A 98 11.82 14.23 -17.68
C ASP A 98 12.04 12.73 -17.94
N ILE A 99 12.95 12.39 -18.87
CA ILE A 99 13.25 11.03 -19.30
C ILE A 99 14.74 10.76 -19.20
N ALA A 100 15.12 9.77 -18.38
CA ALA A 100 16.49 9.31 -18.25
C ALA A 100 16.74 8.15 -19.22
N LEU A 101 17.86 8.17 -19.96
CA LEU A 101 18.32 7.07 -20.78
C LEU A 101 19.49 6.35 -20.12
N GLU A 102 19.49 5.03 -20.16
CA GLU A 102 20.59 4.19 -19.74
C GLU A 102 21.56 3.98 -20.93
N GLU A 103 22.87 4.14 -20.71
CA GLU A 103 23.87 3.92 -21.75
C GLU A 103 23.96 2.45 -22.13
N GLU A 104 24.00 2.15 -23.42
CA GLU A 104 24.17 0.79 -23.90
C GLU A 104 25.65 0.40 -23.81
N SER A 105 25.96 -0.70 -23.11
CA SER A 105 27.28 -1.28 -23.11
C SER A 105 27.58 -1.83 -24.51
N THR A 106 28.64 -1.30 -25.11
CA THR A 106 29.07 -1.45 -26.51
C THR A 106 28.95 -2.87 -27.09
N ASN A 107 27.99 -3.06 -28.02
CA ASN A 107 28.10 -3.96 -29.15
C ASN A 107 27.30 -3.39 -30.32
N LEU A 108 27.98 -2.99 -31.38
CA LEU A 108 27.39 -2.52 -32.66
C LEU A 108 26.74 -3.70 -33.39
N ALA A 109 25.64 -4.22 -32.89
CA ALA A 109 24.82 -5.16 -33.61
C ALA A 109 23.59 -4.42 -34.13
N GLU A 110 23.14 -4.77 -35.32
CA GLU A 110 22.00 -4.22 -36.03
C GLU A 110 20.79 -3.95 -35.13
N VAL A 111 20.37 -2.67 -35.01
CA VAL A 111 19.29 -2.23 -34.15
C VAL A 111 17.97 -2.70 -34.74
N VAL A 112 17.53 -3.90 -34.43
CA VAL A 112 16.15 -4.31 -34.62
C VAL A 112 15.33 -3.68 -33.52
N VAL A 113 14.69 -2.54 -33.82
CA VAL A 113 13.75 -1.84 -32.93
C VAL A 113 12.50 -2.70 -32.77
N ARG A 114 12.55 -3.67 -31.88
CA ARG A 114 11.33 -4.26 -31.31
C ARG A 114 11.03 -3.48 -30.03
N PRO A 115 9.86 -2.86 -29.87
CA PRO A 115 9.49 -2.20 -28.64
C PRO A 115 9.28 -3.24 -27.54
N ARG A 116 10.35 -3.73 -26.94
CA ARG A 116 10.27 -4.48 -25.69
C ARG A 116 10.00 -3.46 -24.61
N VAL A 117 8.77 -3.38 -24.13
CA VAL A 117 8.44 -2.66 -22.90
C VAL A 117 9.09 -3.46 -21.77
N ARG A 118 10.37 -3.21 -21.50
CA ARG A 118 11.12 -3.86 -20.42
C ARG A 118 10.72 -3.24 -19.08
N PHE A 119 9.82 -3.90 -18.36
CA PHE A 119 9.53 -3.58 -16.94
C PHE A 119 10.47 -4.32 -15.98
N LYS A 120 11.35 -5.18 -16.46
CA LYS A 120 12.24 -5.99 -15.62
C LYS A 120 13.54 -5.25 -15.37
N ARG A 121 13.84 -5.04 -14.08
CA ARG A 121 15.14 -4.55 -13.64
C ARG A 121 16.10 -5.72 -13.45
N ALA A 122 17.37 -5.53 -13.74
CA ALA A 122 18.38 -6.56 -13.51
C ALA A 122 18.45 -6.97 -12.03
N GLU A 123 18.23 -6.02 -11.12
CA GLU A 123 18.27 -6.25 -9.67
C GLU A 123 17.09 -7.09 -9.14
N SER A 124 15.95 -7.08 -9.84
CA SER A 124 14.74 -7.82 -9.45
C SER A 124 13.97 -8.20 -10.71
N PRO A 125 14.39 -9.29 -11.39
CA PRO A 125 13.85 -9.64 -12.71
C PRO A 125 12.44 -10.28 -12.67
N LEU A 126 11.88 -10.58 -11.49
CA LEU A 126 10.58 -11.21 -11.33
C LEU A 126 9.75 -10.61 -10.19
N SER A 127 8.46 -10.96 -10.13
CA SER A 127 7.54 -10.57 -9.05
C SER A 127 7.42 -9.05 -8.83
N ILE A 128 7.65 -8.25 -9.90
CA ILE A 128 7.46 -6.81 -9.88
C ILE A 128 6.25 -6.42 -10.73
N GLN A 129 5.41 -5.56 -10.20
CA GLN A 129 4.27 -4.95 -10.90
C GLN A 129 4.43 -3.43 -10.90
N THR A 130 4.54 -2.83 -12.07
CA THR A 130 4.57 -1.36 -12.21
C THR A 130 3.18 -0.85 -12.55
N LEU A 131 2.67 0.06 -11.74
CA LEU A 131 1.38 0.72 -11.93
C LEU A 131 1.59 2.13 -12.46
N GLY A 132 0.97 2.44 -13.59
CA GLY A 132 1.05 3.75 -14.23
C GLY A 132 -0.10 4.68 -13.82
N LEU A 133 0.02 5.95 -14.23
CA LEU A 133 -0.91 7.02 -13.87
C LEU A 133 -2.35 6.74 -14.31
N LYS A 134 -2.56 6.19 -15.52
CA LYS A 134 -3.90 5.83 -16.04
C LYS A 134 -4.63 4.84 -15.11
N GLN A 135 -3.91 3.83 -14.63
CA GLN A 135 -4.48 2.83 -13.73
C GLN A 135 -4.88 3.46 -12.39
N ILE A 136 -4.06 4.37 -11.85
CA ILE A 136 -4.32 5.06 -10.59
C ILE A 136 -5.55 5.98 -10.71
N GLU A 137 -5.63 6.75 -11.81
CA GLU A 137 -6.69 7.75 -12.00
C GLU A 137 -8.03 7.15 -12.43
N LYS A 138 -8.05 6.04 -13.20
CA LYS A 138 -9.24 5.55 -13.92
C LYS A 138 -9.75 4.17 -13.48
N SER A 139 -9.15 3.51 -12.47
CA SER A 139 -9.62 2.19 -12.03
C SER A 139 -10.95 2.26 -11.29
N ALA A 140 -11.92 1.44 -11.72
CA ALA A 140 -13.22 1.33 -11.09
C ALA A 140 -13.12 0.83 -9.63
N GLY A 141 -13.85 1.44 -8.70
CA GLY A 141 -13.89 1.08 -7.27
C GLY A 141 -12.60 1.32 -6.50
N ALA A 142 -11.55 1.87 -7.13
CA ALA A 142 -10.33 2.27 -6.42
C ALA A 142 -10.44 3.66 -5.79
N ASN A 143 -11.31 4.52 -6.28
CA ASN A 143 -11.50 5.90 -5.78
C ASN A 143 -10.19 6.69 -5.69
N ARG A 144 -9.25 6.47 -6.64
CA ARG A 144 -7.91 7.07 -6.64
C ARG A 144 -7.06 6.70 -5.40
N ASP A 145 -7.39 5.61 -4.70
CA ASP A 145 -6.65 5.09 -3.56
C ASP A 145 -5.65 4.02 -4.02
N ILE A 146 -4.37 4.25 -3.73
CA ILE A 146 -3.25 3.38 -4.14
C ILE A 146 -3.38 2.00 -3.51
N SER A 147 -3.72 1.92 -2.23
CA SER A 147 -3.85 0.64 -1.53
C SER A 147 -4.94 -0.22 -2.15
N LYS A 148 -6.10 0.36 -2.47
CA LYS A 148 -7.19 -0.35 -3.17
C LYS A 148 -6.82 -0.80 -4.57
N LEU A 149 -5.99 -0.02 -5.28
CA LEU A 149 -5.48 -0.43 -6.59
C LEU A 149 -4.52 -1.61 -6.46
N VAL A 150 -3.57 -1.55 -5.51
CA VAL A 150 -2.58 -2.60 -5.27
C VAL A 150 -3.24 -3.91 -4.82
N GLN A 151 -4.34 -3.87 -4.05
CA GLN A 151 -5.14 -5.04 -3.67
C GLN A 151 -5.73 -5.82 -4.86
N ARG A 152 -5.65 -5.30 -6.09
CA ARG A 152 -6.12 -5.96 -7.32
C ARG A 152 -5.02 -6.62 -8.12
N LEU A 153 -3.76 -6.49 -7.64
CA LEU A 153 -2.62 -7.16 -8.23
C LEU A 153 -2.63 -8.66 -7.90
N PRO A 154 -1.95 -9.50 -8.71
CA PRO A 154 -1.80 -10.92 -8.40
C PRO A 154 -1.15 -11.11 -7.04
N GLY A 155 -1.61 -12.11 -6.29
CA GLY A 155 -1.09 -12.42 -4.97
C GLY A 155 -1.40 -11.42 -3.87
N VAL A 156 -2.18 -10.37 -4.16
CA VAL A 156 -2.49 -9.32 -3.18
C VAL A 156 -3.97 -9.35 -2.83
N GLY A 157 -4.27 -9.44 -1.54
CA GLY A 157 -5.61 -9.42 -0.98
C GLY A 157 -5.81 -8.34 0.08
N ALA A 158 -7.02 -8.31 0.61
CA ALA A 158 -7.41 -7.50 1.77
C ALA A 158 -8.17 -8.38 2.76
N THR A 159 -8.14 -8.02 4.03
CA THR A 159 -8.90 -8.72 5.09
C THR A 159 -10.39 -8.43 4.97
N ASP A 160 -10.74 -7.19 4.65
CA ASP A 160 -12.11 -6.69 4.47
C ASP A 160 -12.14 -5.66 3.32
N PRO A 161 -13.23 -5.58 2.53
CA PRO A 161 -13.36 -4.59 1.45
C PRO A 161 -13.27 -3.13 1.90
N ASN A 162 -13.57 -2.85 3.18
CA ASN A 162 -13.51 -1.50 3.74
C ASN A 162 -12.15 -1.15 4.36
N ARG A 163 -11.16 -2.07 4.27
CA ARG A 163 -9.81 -1.87 4.78
C ARG A 163 -8.78 -1.87 3.65
N ASN A 164 -7.74 -1.10 3.87
CA ASN A 164 -6.62 -0.96 2.94
C ASN A 164 -5.42 -1.86 3.30
N ASP A 165 -5.64 -2.91 4.09
CA ASP A 165 -4.60 -3.89 4.40
C ASP A 165 -4.06 -4.51 3.12
N LEU A 166 -2.75 -4.72 3.07
CA LEU A 166 -2.09 -5.41 1.98
C LEU A 166 -1.63 -6.79 2.48
N ILE A 167 -2.33 -7.80 2.05
CA ILE A 167 -2.00 -9.21 2.29
C ILE A 167 -1.30 -9.73 1.06
N VAL A 168 -0.02 -10.05 1.17
CA VAL A 168 0.80 -10.38 0.00
C VAL A 168 1.34 -11.79 0.08
N ARG A 169 0.87 -12.67 -0.83
CA ARG A 169 1.27 -14.08 -0.86
C ARG A 169 1.13 -14.74 0.52
N GLY A 170 0.00 -14.51 1.19
CA GLY A 170 -0.30 -15.06 2.50
C GLY A 170 0.45 -14.45 3.68
N GLY A 171 1.30 -13.45 3.47
CA GLY A 171 1.92 -12.69 4.55
C GLY A 171 1.04 -11.53 5.02
N GLY A 172 1.13 -11.19 6.29
CA GLY A 172 0.26 -10.24 6.96
C GLY A 172 0.53 -8.76 6.63
N PRO A 173 -0.37 -7.86 7.03
CA PRO A 173 -0.24 -6.43 6.73
C PRO A 173 0.99 -5.77 7.38
N SER A 174 1.53 -6.33 8.45
CA SER A 174 2.76 -5.85 9.12
C SER A 174 4.06 -6.20 8.39
N GLU A 175 4.01 -7.05 7.35
CA GLU A 175 5.19 -7.58 6.65
C GLU A 175 5.60 -6.75 5.43
N ASN A 176 4.93 -5.62 5.18
CA ASN A 176 5.12 -4.76 4.02
C ASN A 176 5.90 -3.50 4.38
N VAL A 177 6.73 -3.00 3.47
CA VAL A 177 7.49 -1.75 3.63
C VAL A 177 7.23 -0.82 2.46
N PHE A 178 7.13 0.47 2.74
CA PHE A 178 6.76 1.50 1.78
C PHE A 178 7.86 2.55 1.66
N TYR A 179 8.16 2.94 0.42
CA TYR A 179 9.11 4.00 0.10
C TYR A 179 8.47 5.06 -0.76
N LEU A 180 8.71 6.33 -0.43
CA LEU A 180 8.31 7.50 -1.19
C LEU A 180 9.57 8.23 -1.66
N ASP A 181 9.89 8.18 -2.96
CA ASP A 181 11.17 8.67 -3.53
C ASP A 181 12.43 8.18 -2.78
N GLY A 182 12.40 6.92 -2.32
CA GLY A 182 13.49 6.32 -1.55
C GLY A 182 13.44 6.57 -0.04
N ILE A 183 12.58 7.44 0.45
CA ILE A 183 12.36 7.66 1.89
C ILE A 183 11.38 6.59 2.40
N GLU A 184 11.78 5.83 3.41
CA GLU A 184 10.90 4.84 4.06
C GLU A 184 9.83 5.53 4.89
N ILE A 185 8.56 5.24 4.61
CA ILE A 185 7.39 5.76 5.33
C ILE A 185 6.70 4.62 6.11
N PRO A 186 6.29 4.85 7.37
CA PRO A 186 5.77 3.78 8.21
C PRO A 186 4.35 3.35 7.82
N VAL A 187 3.54 4.29 7.33
CA VAL A 187 2.13 4.08 6.96
C VAL A 187 1.80 4.80 5.67
N ILE A 188 0.85 4.23 4.91
CA ILE A 188 0.34 4.81 3.65
C ILE A 188 -1.16 5.07 3.72
N ASN A 189 -1.78 4.81 4.87
CA ASN A 189 -3.23 4.89 5.06
C ASN A 189 -3.57 5.71 6.32
N HIS A 190 -4.71 6.38 6.27
CA HIS A 190 -5.36 6.98 7.43
C HIS A 190 -5.92 5.90 8.38
N PHE A 191 -6.01 6.20 9.66
CA PHE A 191 -6.48 5.29 10.71
C PHE A 191 -5.68 3.98 10.72
N ALA A 192 -4.36 4.09 10.60
CA ALA A 192 -3.47 2.94 10.54
C ALA A 192 -3.51 2.13 11.83
N THR A 193 -3.59 0.81 11.69
CA THR A 193 -3.47 -0.13 12.81
C THR A 193 -2.04 -0.15 13.30
N GLN A 194 -1.80 0.15 14.57
CA GLN A 194 -0.46 0.12 15.14
C GLN A 194 0.10 -1.30 15.22
N GLY A 195 1.35 -1.46 14.81
CA GLY A 195 1.98 -2.78 14.67
C GLY A 195 1.57 -3.56 13.41
N ALA A 196 0.72 -2.97 12.56
CA ALA A 196 0.36 -3.47 11.25
C ALA A 196 0.11 -2.30 10.30
N SER A 197 0.24 -2.51 8.99
CA SER A 197 0.14 -1.43 7.99
C SER A 197 -1.28 -1.19 7.45
N GLY A 198 -2.30 -1.61 8.18
CA GLY A 198 -3.69 -1.44 7.77
C GLY A 198 -4.22 -0.02 7.99
N GLY A 199 -5.41 0.25 7.43
CA GLY A 199 -6.12 1.51 7.57
C GLY A 199 -7.39 1.50 6.74
N SER A 200 -8.10 2.61 6.60
CA SER A 200 -9.38 2.65 5.88
C SER A 200 -9.33 3.43 4.55
N VAL A 201 -8.45 4.41 4.43
CA VAL A 201 -8.33 5.30 3.25
C VAL A 201 -6.86 5.60 3.00
N GLY A 202 -6.44 5.63 1.74
CA GLY A 202 -5.06 5.94 1.35
C GLY A 202 -4.67 7.40 1.67
N MET A 203 -3.50 7.57 2.27
CA MET A 203 -2.92 8.88 2.61
C MET A 203 -2.13 9.49 1.45
N ILE A 204 -1.59 8.69 0.55
CA ILE A 204 -0.80 9.17 -0.59
C ILE A 204 -1.72 9.86 -1.60
N ASN A 205 -1.43 11.13 -1.91
CA ASN A 205 -2.15 11.83 -2.97
C ASN A 205 -1.69 11.34 -4.35
N PRO A 206 -2.58 10.74 -5.16
CA PRO A 206 -2.23 10.23 -6.49
C PRO A 206 -1.73 11.30 -7.47
N ASP A 207 -1.99 12.59 -7.21
CA ASP A 207 -1.51 13.70 -8.06
C ASP A 207 0.02 13.82 -8.06
N PHE A 208 0.69 13.30 -7.04
CA PHE A 208 2.15 13.27 -6.95
C PHE A 208 2.75 12.06 -7.66
N VAL A 209 1.97 11.01 -7.89
CA VAL A 209 2.52 9.73 -8.33
C VAL A 209 2.84 9.74 -9.81
N ARG A 210 4.08 9.42 -10.16
CA ARG A 210 4.53 9.12 -11.52
C ARG A 210 4.31 7.65 -11.86
N GLU A 211 4.80 6.77 -10.98
CA GLU A 211 4.64 5.32 -11.09
C GLU A 211 4.85 4.65 -9.73
N ILE A 212 4.36 3.44 -9.58
CA ILE A 212 4.55 2.61 -8.39
C ILE A 212 5.14 1.30 -8.83
N ASP A 213 6.30 0.94 -8.25
CA ASP A 213 6.88 -0.38 -8.37
C ASP A 213 6.52 -1.19 -7.13
N PHE A 214 5.77 -2.25 -7.32
CA PHE A 214 5.31 -3.13 -6.25
C PHE A 214 5.94 -4.50 -6.38
N TYR A 215 6.76 -4.89 -5.40
CA TYR A 215 7.46 -6.16 -5.34
C TYR A 215 6.70 -7.11 -4.42
N THR A 216 6.26 -8.26 -4.93
CA THR A 216 5.61 -9.33 -4.17
C THR A 216 6.59 -10.44 -3.77
N GLY A 217 7.85 -10.26 -4.06
CA GLY A 217 8.99 -11.13 -3.77
C GLY A 217 10.24 -10.61 -4.47
N ALA A 218 11.36 -11.26 -4.30
CA ALA A 218 12.62 -10.94 -4.98
C ALA A 218 13.05 -9.46 -4.90
N PHE A 219 12.68 -8.76 -3.81
CA PHE A 219 13.01 -7.35 -3.66
C PHE A 219 14.51 -7.13 -3.41
N PRO A 220 15.08 -5.97 -3.86
CA PRO A 220 16.51 -5.68 -3.83
C PRO A 220 17.12 -5.78 -2.43
N ALA A 221 18.41 -6.07 -2.34
CA ALA A 221 19.12 -6.18 -1.05
C ALA A 221 19.13 -4.86 -0.27
N SER A 222 19.03 -3.71 -0.96
CA SER A 222 18.89 -2.38 -0.36
C SER A 222 17.57 -2.19 0.43
N ARG A 223 16.59 -3.06 0.25
CA ARG A 223 15.31 -3.04 0.95
C ARG A 223 15.29 -4.08 2.05
N SER A 224 15.38 -3.59 3.29
CA SER A 224 15.45 -4.40 4.51
C SER A 224 14.14 -4.31 5.29
N ASN A 225 14.02 -5.13 6.35
CA ASN A 225 12.90 -5.10 7.31
C ASN A 225 11.51 -5.41 6.69
N ALA A 226 11.47 -6.17 5.59
CA ALA A 226 10.27 -6.62 4.89
C ALA A 226 10.26 -8.13 4.72
N LEU A 227 9.10 -8.77 4.87
CA LEU A 227 8.93 -10.21 4.63
C LEU A 227 8.01 -10.53 3.46
N SER A 228 7.07 -9.63 3.12
CA SER A 228 6.05 -9.94 2.12
C SER A 228 6.06 -9.05 0.91
N SER A 229 6.20 -7.74 1.06
CA SER A 229 6.31 -6.84 -0.08
C SER A 229 7.12 -5.59 0.20
N VAL A 230 7.58 -4.99 -0.91
CA VAL A 230 8.13 -3.65 -0.93
C VAL A 230 7.36 -2.84 -1.97
N MET A 231 6.89 -1.66 -1.60
CA MET A 231 6.26 -0.71 -2.50
C MET A 231 7.13 0.53 -2.65
N GLU A 232 7.58 0.81 -3.85
CA GLU A 232 8.31 2.03 -4.20
C GLU A 232 7.42 2.99 -4.98
N ILE A 233 7.03 4.08 -4.33
CA ILE A 233 6.21 5.14 -4.92
C ILE A 233 7.15 6.22 -5.42
N LYS A 234 7.21 6.39 -6.73
CA LYS A 234 7.99 7.45 -7.37
C LYS A 234 7.09 8.63 -7.66
N GLN A 235 7.45 9.76 -7.10
CA GLN A 235 6.74 11.01 -7.32
C GLN A 235 7.23 11.68 -8.60
N ARG A 236 6.34 12.42 -9.25
CA ARG A 236 6.72 13.37 -10.30
C ARG A 236 7.34 14.62 -9.68
N ASP A 237 8.12 15.34 -10.43
CA ASP A 237 8.59 16.68 -10.08
C ASP A 237 7.52 17.70 -10.48
N GLY A 238 7.51 18.88 -9.86
CA GLY A 238 6.69 19.99 -10.30
C GLY A 238 7.12 20.50 -11.68
N ASP A 239 6.24 21.16 -12.38
CA ASP A 239 6.53 21.78 -13.67
C ASP A 239 7.66 22.83 -13.51
N ALA A 240 8.63 22.81 -14.42
CA ALA A 240 9.78 23.69 -14.34
C ALA A 240 9.51 25.09 -14.96
N ASP A 241 8.48 25.22 -15.78
CA ASP A 241 8.23 26.40 -16.59
C ASP A 241 6.95 27.15 -16.19
N ARG A 242 5.95 26.46 -15.62
CA ARG A 242 4.61 27.01 -15.35
C ARG A 242 4.03 26.58 -14.03
N MET A 243 3.16 27.45 -13.49
CA MET A 243 2.32 27.14 -12.32
C MET A 243 1.06 26.40 -12.78
N HIS A 244 0.73 25.31 -12.10
CA HIS A 244 -0.49 24.56 -12.30
C HIS A 244 -1.26 24.39 -10.98
N VAL A 245 -2.58 24.37 -11.09
CA VAL A 245 -3.48 24.12 -9.97
C VAL A 245 -4.43 22.99 -10.33
N LYS A 246 -4.56 22.01 -9.45
CA LYS A 246 -5.54 20.93 -9.57
C LYS A 246 -6.42 20.91 -8.34
N ALA A 247 -7.72 21.01 -8.52
CA ALA A 247 -8.72 20.84 -7.49
C ALA A 247 -9.53 19.57 -7.75
N SER A 248 -9.82 18.79 -6.73
CA SER A 248 -10.65 17.59 -6.84
C SER A 248 -11.61 17.45 -5.68
N VAL A 249 -12.81 16.93 -5.97
CA VAL A 249 -13.79 16.47 -4.98
C VAL A 249 -14.13 15.03 -5.36
N GLY A 250 -13.83 14.11 -4.45
CA GLY A 250 -13.93 12.66 -4.69
C GLY A 250 -15.04 11.97 -3.89
N ALA A 251 -14.81 10.69 -3.56
CA ALA A 251 -15.74 9.88 -2.77
C ALA A 251 -15.80 10.31 -1.30
N SER A 252 -14.68 10.72 -0.76
CA SER A 252 -14.45 10.88 0.67
C SER A 252 -13.88 12.23 1.06
N ASP A 253 -13.32 12.98 0.10
CA ASP A 253 -12.51 14.16 0.36
C ASP A 253 -12.54 15.19 -0.77
N ALA A 254 -12.11 16.40 -0.42
CA ALA A 254 -11.74 17.47 -1.34
C ALA A 254 -10.23 17.73 -1.22
N ALA A 255 -9.55 17.91 -2.34
CA ALA A 255 -8.13 18.16 -2.42
C ALA A 255 -7.78 19.34 -3.31
N LEU A 256 -6.74 20.06 -2.93
CA LEU A 256 -6.10 21.09 -3.72
C LEU A 256 -4.61 20.74 -3.88
N THR A 257 -4.14 20.72 -5.11
CA THR A 257 -2.73 20.52 -5.47
C THR A 257 -2.24 21.70 -6.27
N ILE A 258 -1.09 22.26 -5.92
CA ILE A 258 -0.40 23.33 -6.62
C ILE A 258 1.02 22.87 -6.95
N GLU A 259 1.51 23.26 -8.12
CA GLU A 259 2.87 22.94 -8.55
C GLU A 259 3.44 24.00 -9.47
N GLY A 260 4.74 24.04 -9.58
CA GLY A 260 5.44 24.93 -10.49
C GLY A 260 6.88 25.23 -10.11
N PRO A 261 7.53 26.18 -10.80
CA PRO A 261 8.88 26.62 -10.50
C PRO A 261 8.93 27.53 -9.27
N LEU A 262 10.03 27.41 -8.50
CA LEU A 262 10.44 28.37 -7.47
C LEU A 262 11.80 28.98 -7.86
N GLY A 263 11.88 29.58 -9.05
CA GLY A 263 13.13 30.04 -9.65
C GLY A 263 13.72 29.03 -10.64
N GLY A 264 14.79 29.41 -11.34
CA GLY A 264 15.28 28.64 -12.50
C GLY A 264 15.92 27.28 -12.20
N LYS A 265 16.12 26.92 -10.94
CA LYS A 265 16.78 25.68 -10.53
C LYS A 265 15.91 24.78 -9.63
N SER A 266 14.70 25.24 -9.31
CA SER A 266 13.87 24.50 -8.35
C SER A 266 12.41 24.41 -8.77
N THR A 267 11.79 23.30 -8.40
CA THR A 267 10.36 23.02 -8.61
C THR A 267 9.74 22.54 -7.32
N PHE A 268 8.43 22.73 -7.22
CA PHE A 268 7.67 22.19 -6.09
C PHE A 268 6.33 21.63 -6.56
N ILE A 269 5.79 20.71 -5.77
CA ILE A 269 4.41 20.26 -5.79
C ILE A 269 3.94 20.15 -4.35
N ALA A 270 2.79 20.71 -4.03
CA ALA A 270 2.21 20.71 -2.69
C ALA A 270 0.72 20.44 -2.74
N SER A 271 0.17 19.70 -1.78
CA SER A 271 -1.26 19.48 -1.67
C SER A 271 -1.76 19.51 -0.25
N ALA A 272 -3.04 19.85 -0.10
CA ALA A 272 -3.81 19.68 1.11
C ALA A 272 -5.12 18.98 0.75
N ARG A 273 -5.54 18.01 1.61
CA ARG A 273 -6.76 17.24 1.44
C ARG A 273 -7.54 17.21 2.75
N GLN A 274 -8.86 17.33 2.65
CA GLN A 274 -9.78 17.30 3.79
C GLN A 274 -10.93 16.35 3.51
N SER A 275 -11.23 15.47 4.45
CA SER A 275 -12.33 14.53 4.33
C SER A 275 -13.66 15.12 4.78
N TYR A 276 -14.74 14.62 4.17
CA TYR A 276 -16.11 14.85 4.58
C TYR A 276 -16.87 13.55 4.90
N LEU A 277 -16.14 12.47 5.13
CA LEU A 277 -16.69 11.14 5.45
C LEU A 277 -17.63 11.14 6.63
N GLN A 278 -17.40 11.98 7.65
CA GLN A 278 -18.28 12.08 8.81
C GLN A 278 -19.74 12.41 8.44
N TRP A 279 -19.96 13.28 7.45
CA TRP A 279 -21.31 13.64 6.99
C TRP A 279 -21.95 12.48 6.23
N LEU A 280 -21.20 11.84 5.35
CA LEU A 280 -21.64 10.66 4.62
C LEU A 280 -22.00 9.52 5.59
N PHE A 281 -21.12 9.21 6.54
CA PHE A 281 -21.32 8.12 7.49
C PHE A 281 -22.48 8.39 8.45
N LYS A 282 -22.67 9.66 8.84
CA LYS A 282 -23.87 10.07 9.62
C LYS A 282 -25.15 9.88 8.81
N ALA A 283 -25.15 10.25 7.51
CA ALA A 283 -26.31 10.11 6.63
C ALA A 283 -26.70 8.63 6.40
N ILE A 284 -25.71 7.72 6.27
CA ILE A 284 -25.94 6.27 6.13
C ILE A 284 -25.99 5.53 7.48
N LYS A 285 -26.02 6.28 8.59
CA LYS A 285 -26.18 5.76 9.95
C LYS A 285 -25.10 4.75 10.37
N LEU A 286 -23.82 5.03 10.07
CA LEU A 286 -22.72 4.24 10.62
C LEU A 286 -22.43 4.61 12.08
N PRO A 287 -21.97 3.65 12.90
CA PRO A 287 -21.71 3.88 14.33
C PRO A 287 -20.48 4.75 14.63
N PHE A 288 -19.68 5.06 13.63
CA PHE A 288 -18.46 5.86 13.75
C PHE A 288 -18.39 6.94 12.66
N LEU A 289 -17.75 8.06 12.99
CA LEU A 289 -17.72 9.29 12.21
C LEU A 289 -16.25 9.72 11.99
N PRO A 290 -15.53 9.16 11.00
CA PRO A 290 -14.16 9.49 10.74
C PRO A 290 -14.02 10.85 10.05
N THR A 291 -12.96 11.57 10.41
CA THR A 291 -12.46 12.73 9.68
C THR A 291 -10.95 12.62 9.53
N TYR A 292 -10.42 13.00 8.39
CA TYR A 292 -8.99 13.10 8.18
C TYR A 292 -8.63 14.36 7.40
N ASN A 293 -7.42 14.84 7.64
CA ASN A 293 -6.75 15.85 6.84
C ASN A 293 -5.34 15.36 6.55
N ASP A 294 -4.85 15.60 5.34
CA ASP A 294 -3.48 15.28 4.99
C ASP A 294 -2.83 16.36 4.14
N PHE A 295 -1.50 16.36 4.20
CA PHE A 295 -0.64 17.31 3.52
C PHE A 295 0.51 16.55 2.89
N GLN A 296 0.83 16.87 1.64
CA GLN A 296 1.97 16.31 0.95
C GLN A 296 2.72 17.40 0.21
N VAL A 297 4.06 17.35 0.24
CA VAL A 297 4.93 18.30 -0.43
C VAL A 297 6.15 17.58 -0.99
N LYS A 298 6.57 17.99 -2.18
CA LYS A 298 7.88 17.68 -2.74
C LYS A 298 8.49 18.96 -3.27
N TYR A 299 9.73 19.24 -2.86
CA TYR A 299 10.56 20.30 -3.36
C TYR A 299 11.81 19.69 -3.95
N LYS A 300 12.20 20.10 -5.16
CA LYS A 300 13.42 19.67 -5.83
C LYS A 300 14.27 20.86 -6.19
N TYR A 301 15.55 20.80 -5.89
CA TYR A 301 16.56 21.80 -6.23
C TYR A 301 17.72 21.12 -6.97
N ARG A 302 18.10 21.65 -8.13
CA ARG A 302 19.26 21.22 -8.91
C ARG A 302 20.36 22.25 -8.72
N PHE A 303 21.41 21.90 -8.01
CA PHE A 303 22.60 22.76 -7.84
C PHE A 303 23.29 22.98 -9.17
N ASP A 304 23.54 21.87 -9.87
CA ASP A 304 24.13 21.79 -11.20
C ASP A 304 23.77 20.47 -11.89
N ALA A 305 24.60 20.02 -12.86
CA ALA A 305 24.37 18.74 -13.55
C ALA A 305 24.69 17.52 -12.67
N HIS A 306 25.52 17.69 -11.64
CA HIS A 306 26.02 16.59 -10.81
C HIS A 306 25.25 16.44 -9.49
N ASP A 307 24.63 17.51 -9.01
CA ASP A 307 24.07 17.55 -7.66
C ASP A 307 22.61 18.00 -7.64
N GLU A 308 21.78 17.17 -7.02
CA GLU A 308 20.38 17.49 -6.79
C GLU A 308 19.92 17.14 -5.37
N LEU A 309 19.02 17.95 -4.84
CA LEU A 309 18.39 17.76 -3.55
C LEU A 309 16.87 17.69 -3.73
N SER A 310 16.25 16.64 -3.20
CA SER A 310 14.80 16.54 -3.09
C SER A 310 14.38 16.51 -1.62
N VAL A 311 13.43 17.36 -1.24
CA VAL A 311 12.80 17.33 0.09
C VAL A 311 11.36 16.87 -0.07
N VAL A 312 10.97 15.85 0.69
CA VAL A 312 9.64 15.25 0.66
C VAL A 312 9.04 15.31 2.05
N GLY A 313 7.81 15.77 2.13
CA GLY A 313 7.01 15.78 3.34
C GLY A 313 5.62 15.19 3.10
N ILE A 314 5.15 14.37 4.02
CA ILE A 314 3.77 13.86 4.06
C ILE A 314 3.33 13.78 5.50
N GLY A 315 2.06 14.11 5.79
CA GLY A 315 1.51 14.03 7.12
C GLY A 315 0.00 13.98 7.12
N ALA A 316 -0.58 13.43 8.18
CA ALA A 316 -2.02 13.26 8.35
C ALA A 316 -2.47 13.51 9.79
N ILE A 317 -3.70 13.99 9.94
CA ILE A 317 -4.40 14.18 11.21
C ILE A 317 -5.75 13.48 11.09
N ASP A 318 -5.96 12.45 11.91
CA ASP A 318 -7.12 11.57 11.88
C ASP A 318 -7.90 11.64 13.19
N ASN A 319 -9.24 11.74 13.09
CA ASN A 319 -10.13 11.69 14.24
C ASN A 319 -11.31 10.78 13.94
N MET A 320 -11.61 9.85 14.81
CA MET A 320 -12.80 9.01 14.74
C MET A 320 -13.63 9.19 15.99
N ARG A 321 -14.80 9.77 15.83
CA ARG A 321 -15.80 9.95 16.87
C ARG A 321 -16.90 8.91 16.75
N LEU A 322 -17.62 8.65 17.84
CA LEU A 322 -18.75 7.75 17.84
C LEU A 322 -20.05 8.49 17.46
N ASN A 323 -20.95 7.80 16.73
CA ASN A 323 -22.29 8.28 16.42
C ASN A 323 -23.25 7.88 17.53
N THR A 324 -23.14 8.52 18.69
CA THR A 324 -23.90 8.18 19.90
C THR A 324 -25.42 8.30 19.76
N GLN A 325 -25.93 9.01 18.74
CA GLN A 325 -27.37 9.05 18.43
C GLN A 325 -27.92 7.65 18.12
N LEU A 326 -27.11 6.73 17.65
CA LEU A 326 -27.51 5.36 17.35
C LEU A 326 -27.65 4.47 18.62
N GLN A 327 -27.30 4.95 19.81
CA GLN A 327 -27.61 4.23 21.07
C GLN A 327 -29.12 4.08 21.26
N THR A 328 -29.87 5.08 20.83
CA THR A 328 -31.36 5.09 20.96
C THR A 328 -32.08 4.76 19.65
N THR A 329 -31.52 5.17 18.51
CA THR A 329 -32.19 5.06 17.20
C THR A 329 -31.61 3.98 16.29
N GLY A 330 -30.51 3.34 16.70
CA GLY A 330 -29.76 2.37 15.88
C GLY A 330 -30.36 0.96 15.92
N THR A 331 -29.93 0.13 14.96
CA THR A 331 -30.19 -1.31 14.98
C THR A 331 -29.42 -1.99 16.12
N GLU A 332 -29.78 -3.23 16.44
CA GLU A 332 -29.06 -4.03 17.44
C GLU A 332 -27.55 -4.13 17.14
N ALA A 333 -27.19 -4.40 15.89
CA ALA A 333 -25.79 -4.46 15.45
C ALA A 333 -25.08 -3.11 15.63
N GLN A 334 -25.72 -1.99 15.32
CA GLN A 334 -25.14 -0.65 15.50
C GLN A 334 -24.93 -0.34 16.98
N ARG A 335 -25.90 -0.65 17.86
CA ARG A 335 -25.75 -0.49 19.31
C ARG A 335 -24.65 -1.37 19.88
N TYR A 336 -24.55 -2.62 19.44
CA TYR A 336 -23.47 -3.54 19.83
C TYR A 336 -22.09 -2.97 19.46
N ILE A 337 -21.91 -2.50 18.21
CA ILE A 337 -20.65 -1.89 17.75
C ILE A 337 -20.31 -0.66 18.59
N LEU A 338 -21.26 0.21 18.87
CA LEU A 338 -21.06 1.37 19.76
C LEU A 338 -20.65 0.95 21.18
N GLY A 339 -21.12 -0.20 21.65
CA GLY A 339 -20.81 -0.72 22.99
C GLY A 339 -19.33 -0.93 23.22
N TYR A 340 -18.60 -1.45 22.23
CA TYR A 340 -17.17 -1.78 22.37
C TYR A 340 -16.21 -0.84 21.65
N LEU A 341 -16.65 -0.11 20.63
CA LEU A 341 -15.78 0.72 19.81
C LEU A 341 -15.27 1.94 20.60
N PRO A 342 -13.96 2.19 20.69
CA PRO A 342 -13.41 3.40 21.29
C PRO A 342 -13.42 4.57 20.30
N GLU A 343 -13.21 5.78 20.79
CA GLU A 343 -12.82 6.91 19.98
C GLU A 343 -11.32 6.88 19.71
N TYR A 344 -10.91 7.24 18.49
CA TYR A 344 -9.50 7.26 18.07
C TYR A 344 -9.07 8.65 17.62
N LYS A 345 -7.83 9.00 17.96
CA LYS A 345 -7.11 10.12 17.37
C LYS A 345 -5.72 9.64 16.95
N GLN A 346 -5.34 9.99 15.75
CA GLN A 346 -4.03 9.66 15.20
C GLN A 346 -3.47 10.86 14.46
N TRP A 347 -2.18 11.11 14.58
CA TRP A 347 -1.49 11.99 13.66
C TRP A 347 -0.10 11.46 13.37
N ASN A 348 0.35 11.69 12.15
CA ASN A 348 1.62 11.20 11.70
C ASN A 348 2.24 12.16 10.71
N TYR A 349 3.56 12.11 10.61
CA TYR A 349 4.29 12.73 9.50
C TYR A 349 5.57 11.97 9.18
N THR A 350 5.98 12.10 7.93
CA THR A 350 7.32 11.79 7.46
C THR A 350 7.86 12.99 6.72
N ILE A 351 9.06 13.43 7.08
CA ILE A 351 9.84 14.42 6.35
C ILE A 351 11.21 13.84 6.06
N GLY A 352 11.71 14.05 4.85
CA GLY A 352 13.03 13.57 4.48
C GLY A 352 13.64 14.35 3.34
N ALA A 353 14.96 14.26 3.25
CA ALA A 353 15.78 14.85 2.21
C ALA A 353 16.58 13.74 1.51
N VAL A 354 16.60 13.78 0.20
CA VAL A 354 17.40 12.90 -0.67
C VAL A 354 18.37 13.79 -1.43
N TYR A 355 19.64 13.70 -1.08
CA TYR A 355 20.71 14.32 -1.84
C TYR A 355 21.34 13.27 -2.76
N LYS A 356 21.41 13.60 -4.05
CA LYS A 356 21.96 12.73 -5.07
C LYS A 356 23.13 13.40 -5.75
N HIS A 357 24.25 12.70 -5.78
CA HIS A 357 25.46 13.12 -6.46
C HIS A 357 25.79 12.15 -7.61
N TYR A 358 25.95 12.69 -8.80
CA TYR A 358 26.34 11.98 -10.01
C TYR A 358 27.84 12.18 -10.22
N GLY A 359 28.66 11.25 -9.67
CA GLY A 359 30.11 11.25 -9.81
C GLY A 359 30.56 10.55 -11.09
N GLU A 360 31.87 10.59 -11.35
CA GLU A 360 32.46 9.83 -12.45
C GLU A 360 32.35 8.31 -12.23
N GLY A 361 31.38 7.69 -12.91
CA GLY A 361 31.15 6.24 -12.83
C GLY A 361 30.42 5.73 -11.61
N HIS A 362 29.79 6.59 -10.83
CA HIS A 362 28.94 6.19 -9.71
C HIS A 362 27.84 7.22 -9.41
N ILE A 363 26.80 6.77 -8.71
CA ILE A 363 25.76 7.63 -8.19
C ILE A 363 25.69 7.41 -6.69
N ASP A 364 25.78 8.49 -5.91
CA ASP A 364 25.62 8.49 -4.46
C ASP A 364 24.27 9.04 -4.07
N ASN A 365 23.57 8.33 -3.19
CA ASN A 365 22.32 8.79 -2.59
C ASN A 365 22.49 8.88 -1.06
N TRP A 366 22.29 10.05 -0.51
CA TRP A 366 22.20 10.30 0.90
C TRP A 366 20.77 10.60 1.28
N ILE A 367 20.19 9.81 2.16
CA ILE A 367 18.79 9.92 2.54
C ILE A 367 18.71 10.14 4.05
N LEU A 368 18.24 11.32 4.44
CA LEU A 368 17.96 11.66 5.85
C LEU A 368 16.45 11.81 6.02
N SER A 369 15.86 11.14 7.01
CA SER A 369 14.42 11.27 7.26
C SER A 369 14.05 11.14 8.73
N ARG A 370 12.89 11.69 9.06
CA ARG A 370 12.23 11.54 10.36
C ARG A 370 10.78 11.16 10.15
N ASN A 371 10.38 10.11 10.85
CA ASN A 371 8.99 9.65 10.93
C ASN A 371 8.48 9.85 12.35
N MET A 372 7.21 10.15 12.48
CA MET A 372 6.50 10.20 13.76
C MET A 372 5.08 9.71 13.57
N LEU A 373 4.62 8.85 14.47
CA LEU A 373 3.24 8.34 14.52
C LEU A 373 2.78 8.39 15.97
N ARG A 374 1.73 9.17 16.24
CA ARG A 374 1.05 9.22 17.53
C ARG A 374 -0.34 8.64 17.41
N ASN A 375 -0.65 7.70 18.30
CA ASN A 375 -1.97 7.09 18.42
C ASN A 375 -2.53 7.34 19.80
N SER A 376 -3.83 7.62 19.86
CA SER A 376 -4.57 7.60 21.11
C SER A 376 -5.96 7.00 20.91
N SER A 377 -6.44 6.28 21.91
CA SER A 377 -7.80 5.79 21.94
C SER A 377 -8.37 5.85 23.36
N VAL A 378 -9.65 6.13 23.46
CA VAL A 378 -10.37 6.21 24.73
C VAL A 378 -11.72 5.54 24.58
N LYS A 379 -12.08 4.72 25.58
CA LYS A 379 -13.40 4.12 25.70
C LYS A 379 -13.98 4.44 27.07
N HIS A 380 -15.11 5.13 27.12
CA HIS A 380 -15.89 5.35 28.33
C HIS A 380 -17.02 4.34 28.44
N GLN A 381 -17.40 4.01 29.69
CA GLN A 381 -18.57 3.20 29.96
C GLN A 381 -19.81 3.88 29.35
N ASN A 382 -20.64 3.12 28.63
CA ASN A 382 -21.84 3.60 27.93
C ASN A 382 -21.57 4.77 26.95
N ASN A 383 -20.34 5.01 26.53
CA ASN A 383 -19.92 6.17 25.73
C ASN A 383 -20.21 7.52 26.39
N ASP A 384 -20.31 7.56 27.69
CA ASP A 384 -20.55 8.77 28.50
C ASP A 384 -19.23 9.20 29.13
N THR A 385 -18.77 10.40 28.80
CA THR A 385 -17.52 10.97 29.32
C THR A 385 -17.56 11.29 30.82
N ALA A 386 -18.75 11.34 31.43
CA ALA A 386 -18.93 11.48 32.86
C ALA A 386 -18.71 10.16 33.62
N LEU A 387 -18.75 9.02 32.95
CA LEU A 387 -18.55 7.70 33.52
C LEU A 387 -17.08 7.24 33.41
N PRO A 388 -16.68 6.24 34.22
CA PRO A 388 -15.30 5.72 34.21
C PRO A 388 -14.83 5.27 32.83
N LYS A 389 -13.52 5.40 32.61
CA LYS A 389 -12.86 4.86 31.42
C LYS A 389 -12.73 3.34 31.53
N LEU A 390 -13.12 2.62 30.51
CA LEU A 390 -12.86 1.18 30.36
C LEU A 390 -11.47 0.91 29.79
N SER A 391 -11.01 1.81 28.91
CA SER A 391 -9.65 1.79 28.38
C SER A 391 -9.20 3.17 27.95
N GLU A 392 -7.90 3.43 28.12
CA GLU A 392 -7.19 4.58 27.57
C GLU A 392 -5.84 4.10 27.04
N TYR A 393 -5.45 4.61 25.91
CA TYR A 393 -4.20 4.27 25.25
C TYR A 393 -3.61 5.50 24.57
N GLU A 394 -2.32 5.71 24.77
CA GLU A 394 -1.54 6.74 24.09
C GLU A 394 -0.15 6.20 23.75
N SER A 395 0.31 6.39 22.52
CA SER A 395 1.66 6.00 22.11
C SER A 395 2.25 6.93 21.09
N ASP A 396 3.58 7.06 21.15
CA ASP A 396 4.38 7.76 20.16
C ASP A 396 5.45 6.81 19.60
N GLU A 397 5.52 6.72 18.28
CA GLU A 397 6.61 6.08 17.54
C GLU A 397 7.38 7.14 16.78
N THR A 398 8.67 7.26 17.01
CA THR A 398 9.54 8.22 16.33
C THR A 398 10.77 7.51 15.80
N GLU A 399 11.10 7.75 14.54
CA GLU A 399 12.30 7.21 13.90
C GLU A 399 13.07 8.32 13.18
N ASN A 400 14.38 8.40 13.44
CA ASN A 400 15.31 9.23 12.66
C ASN A 400 16.20 8.27 11.88
N LYS A 401 16.27 8.44 10.58
CA LYS A 401 16.95 7.51 9.66
C LYS A 401 17.98 8.25 8.83
N LEU A 402 19.16 7.65 8.71
CA LEU A 402 20.19 8.04 7.77
C LEU A 402 20.52 6.82 6.91
N ARG A 403 20.50 6.97 5.59
CA ARG A 403 20.85 5.91 4.65
C ARG A 403 21.75 6.45 3.56
N TYR A 404 22.78 5.69 3.24
CA TYR A 404 23.69 5.93 2.14
C TYR A 404 23.62 4.76 1.17
N GLU A 405 23.54 5.04 -0.12
CA GLU A 405 23.57 4.06 -1.20
C GLU A 405 24.51 4.55 -2.31
N ARG A 406 25.43 3.70 -2.76
CA ARG A 406 26.27 3.93 -3.96
C ARG A 406 25.94 2.89 -5.01
N VAL A 407 25.77 3.35 -6.25
CA VAL A 407 25.60 2.51 -7.43
C VAL A 407 26.71 2.82 -8.41
N TYR A 408 27.53 1.83 -8.75
CA TYR A 408 28.54 1.96 -9.80
C TYR A 408 27.89 1.82 -11.17
N THR A 409 28.25 2.71 -12.09
CA THR A 409 27.67 2.81 -13.44
C THR A 409 28.67 2.49 -14.56
N THR A 410 29.97 2.43 -14.28
CA THR A 410 31.04 2.16 -15.25
C THR A 410 31.65 0.78 -15.13
N LEU A 411 31.33 0.05 -14.05
CA LEU A 411 31.81 -1.33 -13.92
C LEU A 411 31.10 -2.24 -14.93
N PRO A 412 31.75 -3.34 -15.37
CA PRO A 412 31.12 -4.32 -16.25
C PRO A 412 29.85 -4.92 -15.64
N ILE A 413 29.82 -5.03 -14.32
CA ILE A 413 28.66 -5.47 -13.54
C ILE A 413 28.01 -4.27 -12.84
N LYS A 414 26.72 -4.26 -12.71
CA LYS A 414 25.99 -3.28 -11.91
C LYS A 414 26.15 -3.62 -10.42
N LEU A 415 27.01 -2.89 -9.73
CA LEU A 415 27.32 -3.08 -8.31
C LEU A 415 26.70 -1.95 -7.50
N SER A 416 25.94 -2.30 -6.46
CA SER A 416 25.42 -1.35 -5.48
C SER A 416 25.73 -1.83 -4.07
N PHE A 417 26.02 -0.89 -3.18
CA PHE A 417 26.15 -1.15 -1.75
C PHE A 417 25.72 0.06 -0.93
N GLY A 418 25.48 -0.15 0.34
CA GLY A 418 25.07 0.93 1.21
C GLY A 418 24.93 0.51 2.67
N ALA A 419 24.66 1.51 3.48
CA ALA A 419 24.44 1.36 4.92
C ALA A 419 23.30 2.25 5.38
N GLY A 420 22.61 1.81 6.43
CA GLY A 420 21.54 2.56 7.08
C GLY A 420 21.65 2.53 8.59
N LEU A 421 21.30 3.65 9.21
CA LEU A 421 21.15 3.81 10.66
C LEU A 421 19.74 4.30 10.94
N ARG A 422 19.09 3.76 11.98
CA ARG A 422 17.78 4.19 12.45
C ARG A 422 17.80 4.28 13.97
N TYR A 423 17.62 5.48 14.49
CA TYR A 423 17.39 5.73 15.91
C TYR A 423 15.87 5.82 16.12
N ALA A 424 15.33 4.85 16.87
CA ALA A 424 13.92 4.74 17.16
C ALA A 424 13.64 5.01 18.64
N SER A 425 12.54 5.70 18.90
CA SER A 425 11.98 5.89 20.24
C SER A 425 10.49 5.54 20.20
N TYR A 426 10.08 4.66 21.10
CA TYR A 426 8.68 4.28 21.30
C TYR A 426 8.29 4.54 22.75
N THR A 427 7.15 5.21 22.95
CA THR A 427 6.51 5.37 24.25
C THR A 427 5.09 4.86 24.18
N ASN A 428 4.62 4.27 25.28
CA ASN A 428 3.25 3.80 25.40
C ASN A 428 2.78 3.99 26.83
N ARG A 429 1.60 4.61 26.99
CA ARG A 429 0.84 4.67 28.22
C ARG A 429 -0.51 3.99 27.97
N SER A 430 -0.81 3.00 28.78
CA SER A 430 -2.00 2.19 28.59
C SER A 430 -2.66 1.90 29.93
N GLU A 431 -3.95 2.14 30.00
CA GLU A 431 -4.82 1.77 31.10
C GLU A 431 -6.03 1.02 30.55
N ARG A 432 -6.31 -0.17 31.08
CA ARG A 432 -7.48 -0.94 30.65
C ARG A 432 -7.98 -1.85 31.75
N LEU A 433 -9.28 -2.09 31.76
CA LEU A 433 -9.84 -3.20 32.50
C LEU A 433 -9.58 -4.51 31.77
N ALA A 434 -9.35 -5.58 32.52
CA ALA A 434 -9.20 -6.94 32.00
C ALA A 434 -9.92 -7.91 32.93
N TYR A 435 -10.47 -8.99 32.38
CA TYR A 435 -11.01 -10.08 33.17
C TYR A 435 -9.98 -11.21 33.23
N GLN A 436 -9.44 -11.47 34.42
CA GLN A 436 -8.38 -12.45 34.63
C GLN A 436 -8.66 -13.24 35.92
N SER A 437 -8.51 -14.55 35.87
CA SER A 437 -8.68 -15.43 37.03
C SER A 437 -9.99 -15.24 37.79
N GLY A 438 -11.07 -14.98 37.06
CA GLY A 438 -12.42 -14.81 37.65
C GLY A 438 -12.73 -13.40 38.20
N GLN A 439 -11.83 -12.43 38.03
CA GLN A 439 -11.98 -11.09 38.56
C GLN A 439 -11.69 -10.01 37.51
N VAL A 440 -12.33 -8.83 37.66
CA VAL A 440 -12.00 -7.64 36.89
C VAL A 440 -10.82 -6.95 37.55
N VAL A 441 -9.74 -6.78 36.79
CA VAL A 441 -8.51 -6.12 37.24
C VAL A 441 -8.23 -4.92 36.36
N SER A 442 -7.63 -3.87 36.93
CA SER A 442 -7.09 -2.74 36.18
C SER A 442 -5.65 -3.01 35.82
N LEU A 443 -5.34 -2.96 34.52
CA LEU A 443 -3.98 -3.07 34.01
C LEU A 443 -3.52 -1.67 33.59
N SER A 444 -2.43 -1.22 34.16
CA SER A 444 -1.78 0.05 33.79
C SER A 444 -0.31 -0.16 33.58
N TYR A 445 0.25 0.35 32.49
CA TYR A 445 1.67 0.33 32.24
C TYR A 445 2.14 1.53 31.42
N ASP A 446 3.33 1.98 31.73
CA ASP A 446 4.11 2.93 30.95
C ASP A 446 5.34 2.22 30.37
N ALA A 447 5.56 2.36 29.08
CA ALA A 447 6.72 1.78 28.40
C ALA A 447 7.48 2.84 27.64
N GLN A 448 8.79 2.79 27.70
CA GLN A 448 9.67 3.60 26.87
C GLN A 448 10.85 2.76 26.41
N ILE A 449 10.99 2.59 25.11
CA ILE A 449 12.19 1.97 24.53
C ILE A 449 12.87 2.95 23.59
N LYS A 450 14.21 2.91 23.60
CA LYS A 450 15.06 3.60 22.64
C LYS A 450 16.04 2.58 22.09
N LEU A 451 16.16 2.53 20.78
CA LEU A 451 17.06 1.60 20.13
C LEU A 451 17.73 2.22 18.90
N LEU A 452 18.94 1.77 18.64
CA LEU A 452 19.64 2.02 17.40
C LEU A 452 19.58 0.74 16.54
N ALA A 453 19.00 0.83 15.35
CA ALA A 453 19.05 -0.22 14.36
C ALA A 453 20.01 0.18 13.24
N TYR A 454 20.68 -0.81 12.66
CA TYR A 454 21.62 -0.63 11.56
C TYR A 454 21.44 -1.70 10.51
N SER A 455 21.80 -1.38 9.29
CA SER A 455 21.81 -2.31 8.17
C SER A 455 22.94 -2.00 7.21
N VAL A 456 23.49 -3.03 6.58
CA VAL A 456 24.43 -2.90 5.46
C VAL A 456 23.99 -3.86 4.36
N PHE A 457 24.17 -3.46 3.11
CA PHE A 457 23.87 -4.31 1.97
C PHE A 457 24.90 -4.18 0.86
N ALA A 458 24.97 -5.22 0.06
CA ALA A 458 25.67 -5.21 -1.23
C ALA A 458 24.83 -6.03 -2.22
N GLN A 459 24.81 -5.59 -3.48
CA GLN A 459 24.12 -6.28 -4.56
C GLN A 459 24.90 -6.12 -5.85
N ALA A 460 25.12 -7.24 -6.55
CA ALA A 460 25.70 -7.31 -7.87
C ALA A 460 24.68 -7.90 -8.85
N SER A 461 24.52 -7.29 -10.01
CA SER A 461 23.64 -7.79 -11.07
C SER A 461 24.28 -7.58 -12.42
N ASP A 462 24.04 -8.55 -13.32
CA ASP A 462 24.62 -8.53 -14.65
C ASP A 462 23.80 -9.33 -15.66
N GLU A 463 24.06 -9.11 -16.94
CA GLU A 463 23.45 -9.77 -18.07
C GLU A 463 24.49 -10.60 -18.85
N TYR A 464 24.21 -11.87 -19.05
CA TYR A 464 25.07 -12.85 -19.73
C TYR A 464 24.36 -13.45 -20.94
N LEU A 465 25.10 -14.18 -21.79
CA LEU A 465 24.58 -14.90 -22.96
C LEU A 465 23.79 -13.97 -23.90
N ASP A 466 24.42 -12.90 -24.36
CA ASP A 466 23.79 -11.88 -25.20
C ASP A 466 22.48 -11.31 -24.59
N LYS A 467 22.54 -10.95 -23.32
CA LYS A 467 21.40 -10.41 -22.52
C LYS A 467 20.26 -11.42 -22.31
N ARG A 468 20.45 -12.72 -22.62
CA ARG A 468 19.44 -13.76 -22.39
C ARG A 468 19.34 -14.18 -20.92
N LEU A 469 20.45 -14.14 -20.19
CA LEU A 469 20.49 -14.51 -18.78
C LEU A 469 20.77 -13.27 -17.93
N LYS A 470 19.84 -12.92 -17.05
CA LYS A 470 20.02 -11.87 -16.02
C LYS A 470 20.21 -12.55 -14.68
N LEU A 471 21.25 -12.19 -13.97
CA LEU A 471 21.55 -12.69 -12.63
C LEU A 471 21.65 -11.50 -11.65
N SER A 472 21.15 -11.70 -10.45
CA SER A 472 21.33 -10.75 -9.35
C SER A 472 21.62 -11.50 -8.06
N LEU A 473 22.71 -11.14 -7.40
CA LEU A 473 23.13 -11.64 -6.10
C LEU A 473 23.15 -10.49 -5.11
N GLY A 474 22.41 -10.62 -4.02
CA GLY A 474 22.32 -9.61 -2.98
C GLY A 474 22.58 -10.19 -1.59
N LEU A 475 23.14 -9.37 -0.72
CA LEU A 475 23.35 -9.68 0.68
C LEU A 475 22.89 -8.48 1.53
N ASN A 476 22.11 -8.75 2.57
CA ASN A 476 21.74 -7.76 3.57
C ASN A 476 22.03 -8.30 4.98
N LEU A 477 22.56 -7.44 5.82
CA LEU A 477 22.83 -7.67 7.23
C LEU A 477 22.15 -6.56 8.03
N MET A 478 21.47 -6.91 9.13
CA MET A 478 20.83 -5.94 10.01
C MET A 478 20.92 -6.36 11.47
N GLY A 479 20.78 -5.38 12.34
CA GLY A 479 20.71 -5.60 13.79
C GLY A 479 20.16 -4.39 14.51
N ASN A 480 19.83 -4.55 15.79
CA ASN A 480 19.44 -3.45 16.67
C ASN A 480 19.84 -3.69 18.12
N THR A 481 19.85 -2.62 18.92
CA THR A 481 20.35 -2.63 20.31
C THR A 481 19.32 -3.05 21.35
N LEU A 482 18.22 -3.73 20.98
CA LEU A 482 17.18 -4.15 21.92
C LEU A 482 17.73 -5.13 22.94
N ASN A 483 18.40 -6.18 22.47
CA ASN A 483 19.02 -7.23 23.26
C ASN A 483 20.25 -7.83 22.54
N PRO A 484 21.09 -8.62 23.21
CA PRO A 484 22.32 -9.19 22.63
C PRO A 484 22.08 -10.04 21.37
N THR A 485 20.96 -10.81 21.31
CA THR A 485 20.65 -11.64 20.16
C THR A 485 20.31 -10.81 18.93
N MET A 486 19.56 -9.72 19.10
CA MET A 486 19.17 -8.85 18.00
C MET A 486 20.29 -7.87 17.61
N SER A 487 21.25 -7.63 18.49
CA SER A 487 22.42 -6.80 18.16
C SER A 487 23.48 -7.54 17.34
N ASN A 488 23.50 -8.87 17.34
CA ASN A 488 24.36 -9.64 16.47
C ASN A 488 23.76 -9.74 15.06
N PRO A 489 24.40 -9.21 13.98
CA PRO A 489 23.81 -9.22 12.64
C PRO A 489 23.86 -10.56 11.91
N PHE A 490 24.72 -11.50 12.35
CA PHE A 490 24.95 -12.77 11.64
C PHE A 490 23.74 -13.71 11.63
N PRO A 491 22.93 -13.85 12.69
CA PRO A 491 21.70 -14.64 12.62
C PRO A 491 20.69 -14.10 11.61
N GLN A 492 20.74 -12.78 11.29
CA GLN A 492 19.86 -12.07 10.37
C GLN A 492 20.46 -11.93 8.95
N ILE A 493 21.58 -12.62 8.66
CA ILE A 493 22.15 -12.62 7.30
C ILE A 493 21.06 -13.01 6.27
N SER A 494 20.90 -12.19 5.26
CA SER A 494 19.80 -12.26 4.28
C SER A 494 20.35 -12.30 2.85
N PRO A 495 20.87 -13.46 2.40
CA PRO A 495 21.30 -13.66 1.01
C PRO A 495 20.08 -13.75 0.09
N ARG A 496 20.20 -13.22 -1.13
CA ARG A 496 19.17 -13.20 -2.18
C ARG A 496 19.80 -13.52 -3.52
N LEU A 497 19.20 -14.44 -4.25
CA LEU A 497 19.63 -14.80 -5.61
C LEU A 497 18.40 -14.75 -6.51
N SER A 498 18.49 -14.01 -7.61
CA SER A 498 17.45 -13.94 -8.64
C SER A 498 18.06 -14.23 -10.01
N ALA A 499 17.32 -14.94 -10.84
CA ALA A 499 17.69 -15.24 -12.21
C ALA A 499 16.48 -15.05 -13.14
N SER A 500 16.72 -14.55 -14.35
CA SER A 500 15.76 -14.54 -15.46
C SER A 500 16.46 -15.00 -16.71
N PHE A 501 15.91 -16.01 -17.37
CA PHE A 501 16.45 -16.60 -18.59
C PHE A 501 15.44 -16.48 -19.73
N ALA A 502 15.82 -15.77 -20.81
CA ALA A 502 15.07 -15.71 -22.04
C ALA A 502 15.24 -17.04 -22.79
N LEU A 503 14.28 -17.96 -22.64
CA LEU A 503 14.26 -19.25 -23.34
C LEU A 503 14.11 -19.04 -24.85
N SER A 504 13.25 -18.07 -25.21
CA SER A 504 13.05 -17.60 -26.58
C SER A 504 12.76 -16.09 -26.58
N ASP A 505 12.49 -15.51 -27.75
CA ASP A 505 12.08 -14.10 -27.86
C ASP A 505 10.79 -13.77 -27.12
N ASP A 506 9.91 -14.77 -26.92
CA ASP A 506 8.59 -14.61 -26.34
C ASP A 506 8.46 -15.28 -24.96
N ILE A 507 9.44 -16.06 -24.49
CA ILE A 507 9.33 -16.84 -23.24
C ILE A 507 10.49 -16.52 -22.32
N ASP A 508 10.18 -16.05 -21.11
CA ASP A 508 11.15 -15.86 -20.03
C ASP A 508 10.86 -16.85 -18.89
N LEU A 509 11.90 -17.49 -18.37
CA LEU A 509 11.89 -18.27 -17.14
C LEU A 509 12.52 -17.48 -16.01
N ASN A 510 11.89 -17.43 -14.85
CA ASN A 510 12.32 -16.61 -13.72
C ASN A 510 12.42 -17.46 -12.46
N ALA A 511 13.46 -17.23 -11.66
CA ALA A 511 13.66 -17.89 -10.37
C ALA A 511 14.19 -16.91 -9.32
N ASN A 512 13.76 -17.06 -8.07
CA ASN A 512 14.32 -16.36 -6.93
C ASN A 512 14.37 -17.27 -5.72
N VAL A 513 15.47 -17.18 -4.97
CA VAL A 513 15.60 -17.76 -3.63
C VAL A 513 16.22 -16.69 -2.74
N GLY A 514 15.62 -16.48 -1.57
CA GLY A 514 16.14 -15.48 -0.64
C GLY A 514 15.73 -15.72 0.80
N ARG A 515 16.53 -15.18 1.70
CA ARG A 515 16.25 -15.07 3.12
C ARG A 515 16.01 -13.61 3.48
N TYR A 516 14.99 -13.37 4.27
CA TYR A 516 14.54 -12.04 4.65
C TYR A 516 14.35 -11.98 6.16
N ALA A 517 14.64 -10.82 6.75
CA ALA A 517 14.52 -10.58 8.18
C ALA A 517 13.67 -9.32 8.44
N MET A 518 12.89 -9.35 9.52
CA MET A 518 12.09 -8.22 9.99
C MET A 518 12.14 -8.15 11.51
N GLN A 519 12.29 -6.95 12.06
CA GLN A 519 12.18 -6.77 13.50
C GLN A 519 10.71 -6.91 13.95
N PRO A 520 10.42 -7.40 15.17
CA PRO A 520 9.09 -7.32 15.76
C PRO A 520 8.60 -5.88 15.89
N SER A 521 7.28 -5.69 16.09
CA SER A 521 6.68 -4.38 16.30
C SER A 521 7.20 -3.71 17.59
N TYR A 522 7.22 -2.37 17.62
CA TYR A 522 7.57 -1.61 18.83
C TYR A 522 6.60 -1.89 19.97
N THR A 523 5.34 -2.18 19.68
CA THR A 523 4.34 -2.59 20.67
C THR A 523 4.75 -3.86 21.41
N SER A 524 5.27 -4.86 20.68
CA SER A 524 5.80 -6.10 21.30
C SER A 524 7.11 -5.85 22.05
N MET A 525 8.02 -5.05 21.48
CA MET A 525 9.31 -4.76 22.11
C MET A 525 9.15 -3.96 23.41
N GLY A 526 8.15 -3.07 23.48
CA GLY A 526 7.91 -2.21 24.63
C GLY A 526 6.94 -2.75 25.67
N TYR A 527 6.36 -3.93 25.49
CA TYR A 527 5.37 -4.44 26.42
C TYR A 527 5.94 -4.72 27.79
N ARG A 528 5.25 -4.27 28.85
CA ARG A 528 5.58 -4.50 30.26
C ARG A 528 4.57 -5.44 30.91
N ALA A 529 5.09 -6.34 31.74
CA ALA A 529 4.30 -7.18 32.62
C ALA A 529 3.74 -6.39 33.81
N SER A 530 2.85 -6.99 34.59
CA SER A 530 2.22 -6.36 35.75
C SER A 530 3.20 -5.94 36.85
N ASP A 531 4.37 -6.56 36.92
CA ASP A 531 5.48 -6.22 37.84
C ASP A 531 6.32 -5.02 37.33
N GLY A 532 5.98 -4.45 36.18
CA GLY A 532 6.68 -3.33 35.54
C GLY A 532 7.92 -3.73 34.74
N SER A 533 8.27 -5.01 34.66
CA SER A 533 9.41 -5.50 33.86
C SER A 533 9.04 -5.56 32.37
N TYR A 534 10.06 -5.46 31.49
CA TYR A 534 9.85 -5.69 30.05
C TYR A 534 9.71 -7.19 29.77
N ALA A 535 8.49 -7.65 29.54
CA ALA A 535 8.18 -9.07 29.41
C ALA A 535 8.87 -9.72 28.19
N ASN A 536 9.08 -8.96 27.11
CA ASN A 536 9.52 -9.52 25.83
C ASN A 536 10.97 -9.18 25.49
N LYS A 537 11.58 -8.16 26.13
CA LYS A 537 12.84 -7.58 25.69
C LYS A 537 13.96 -8.60 25.45
N GLU A 538 14.17 -9.50 26.40
CA GLU A 538 15.27 -10.49 26.33
C GLU A 538 14.95 -11.71 25.45
N ARG A 539 13.67 -11.92 25.13
CA ARG A 539 13.17 -13.12 24.42
C ARG A 539 12.91 -12.90 22.94
N LEU A 540 12.74 -11.64 22.51
CA LEU A 540 12.47 -11.32 21.11
C LEU A 540 13.67 -11.59 20.22
N ARG A 541 13.36 -12.03 19.00
CA ARG A 541 14.28 -12.26 17.89
C ARG A 541 13.74 -11.62 16.64
N TYR A 542 14.59 -11.42 15.64
CA TYR A 542 14.14 -11.09 14.30
C TYR A 542 13.26 -12.22 13.74
N ILE A 543 12.15 -11.82 13.12
CA ILE A 543 11.30 -12.74 12.36
C ILE A 543 12.00 -13.02 11.05
N MET A 544 12.17 -14.29 10.70
CA MET A 544 12.88 -14.73 9.50
C MET A 544 11.92 -15.37 8.52
N SER A 545 12.11 -15.13 7.22
CA SER A 545 11.39 -15.80 6.15
C SER A 545 12.38 -16.29 5.08
N ASN A 546 12.36 -17.60 4.78
CA ASN A 546 13.02 -18.13 3.58
C ASN A 546 11.98 -18.26 2.48
N GLN A 547 12.31 -17.77 1.30
CA GLN A 547 11.36 -17.69 0.19
C GLN A 547 11.98 -18.26 -1.08
N ALA A 548 11.15 -18.97 -1.86
CA ALA A 548 11.47 -19.41 -3.20
C ALA A 548 10.32 -19.05 -4.14
N VAL A 549 10.64 -18.54 -5.32
CA VAL A 549 9.69 -18.23 -6.38
C VAL A 549 10.23 -18.77 -7.69
N LEU A 550 9.37 -19.47 -8.45
CA LEU A 550 9.62 -19.92 -9.81
C LEU A 550 8.51 -19.41 -10.70
N GLY A 551 8.83 -18.89 -11.86
CA GLY A 551 7.83 -18.34 -12.77
C GLY A 551 8.23 -18.46 -14.23
N ALA A 552 7.20 -18.37 -15.09
CA ALA A 552 7.35 -18.26 -16.53
C ALA A 552 6.48 -17.10 -17.03
N GLU A 553 7.00 -16.38 -18.02
CA GLU A 553 6.26 -15.35 -18.74
C GLU A 553 6.25 -15.66 -20.22
N TYR A 554 5.10 -15.44 -20.85
CA TYR A 554 4.89 -15.64 -22.28
C TYR A 554 4.29 -14.37 -22.91
N HIS A 555 4.95 -13.87 -23.95
CA HIS A 555 4.62 -12.60 -24.62
C HIS A 555 4.24 -12.83 -26.09
N PRO A 556 3.11 -13.51 -26.42
CA PRO A 556 2.72 -13.74 -27.81
C PRO A 556 2.35 -12.43 -28.49
N GLY A 557 3.24 -11.91 -29.32
CA GLY A 557 3.04 -10.62 -29.99
C GLY A 557 3.13 -9.41 -29.04
N GLY A 558 2.84 -8.21 -29.56
CA GLY A 558 3.08 -6.95 -28.82
C GLY A 558 2.06 -6.60 -27.73
N TYR A 559 0.89 -7.27 -27.68
CA TYR A 559 -0.24 -6.84 -26.85
C TYR A 559 -0.62 -7.79 -25.73
N LEU A 560 -0.27 -9.07 -25.84
CA LEU A 560 -0.64 -10.07 -24.85
C LEU A 560 0.53 -10.45 -23.96
N ARG A 561 0.26 -10.65 -22.68
CA ARG A 561 1.22 -11.17 -21.70
C ARG A 561 0.53 -12.17 -20.80
N PHE A 562 1.17 -13.30 -20.62
CA PHE A 562 0.78 -14.32 -19.66
C PHE A 562 1.94 -14.53 -18.69
N SER A 563 1.64 -14.68 -17.41
CA SER A 563 2.63 -15.11 -16.43
C SER A 563 2.03 -16.12 -15.47
N ALA A 564 2.86 -17.06 -15.03
CA ALA A 564 2.53 -18.00 -13.98
C ALA A 564 3.71 -18.04 -13.01
N GLU A 565 3.46 -17.86 -11.71
CA GLU A 565 4.46 -17.93 -10.65
C GLU A 565 3.99 -18.88 -9.55
N GLY A 566 4.86 -19.82 -9.13
CA GLY A 566 4.71 -20.58 -7.91
C GLY A 566 5.60 -20.02 -6.82
N PHE A 567 5.10 -19.91 -5.59
CA PHE A 567 5.85 -19.38 -4.47
C PHE A 567 5.73 -20.26 -3.22
N TYR A 568 6.80 -20.23 -2.43
CA TYR A 568 6.86 -20.84 -1.10
C TYR A 568 7.60 -19.92 -0.13
N LYS A 569 7.02 -19.69 1.05
CA LYS A 569 7.60 -18.93 2.15
C LYS A 569 7.58 -19.81 3.39
N SER A 570 8.69 -19.95 4.09
CA SER A 570 8.75 -20.54 5.44
C SER A 570 9.18 -19.47 6.43
N TYR A 571 8.48 -19.39 7.54
CA TYR A 571 8.73 -18.40 8.60
C TYR A 571 9.26 -19.08 9.86
N SER A 572 10.11 -18.37 10.59
CA SER A 572 10.60 -18.79 11.90
C SER A 572 10.75 -17.60 12.85
N ALA A 573 10.78 -17.89 14.13
CA ALA A 573 10.84 -16.91 15.21
C ALA A 573 9.68 -15.89 15.20
N TYR A 574 8.52 -16.25 14.62
CA TYR A 574 7.35 -15.37 14.67
C TYR A 574 6.83 -15.30 16.12
N PRO A 575 6.48 -14.10 16.64
CA PRO A 575 5.95 -13.97 17.99
C PRO A 575 4.60 -14.67 18.14
N ILE A 576 4.46 -15.48 19.21
CA ILE A 576 3.22 -16.14 19.63
C ILE A 576 2.76 -15.52 20.95
N SER A 577 1.49 -15.15 21.06
CA SER A 577 0.86 -14.68 22.30
C SER A 577 0.95 -15.75 23.39
N GLU A 578 1.47 -15.40 24.55
CA GLU A 578 1.49 -16.34 25.69
C GLU A 578 0.08 -16.61 26.25
N ALA A 579 -0.75 -15.57 26.29
CA ALA A 579 -2.11 -15.64 26.85
C ALA A 579 -3.08 -16.35 25.91
N GLU A 580 -3.09 -15.96 24.63
CA GLU A 580 -4.04 -16.48 23.64
C GLU A 580 -3.53 -17.73 22.93
N GLY A 581 -2.21 -17.95 22.95
CA GLY A 581 -1.56 -19.09 22.31
C GLY A 581 -1.50 -19.03 20.79
N VAL A 582 -1.85 -17.90 20.17
CA VAL A 582 -1.88 -17.73 18.70
C VAL A 582 -0.73 -16.86 18.21
N SER A 583 -0.32 -17.07 16.94
CA SER A 583 0.73 -16.29 16.31
C SER A 583 0.26 -14.86 16.03
N LEU A 584 1.11 -13.85 16.29
CA LEU A 584 0.86 -12.47 15.89
C LEU A 584 0.78 -12.29 14.36
N ALA A 585 1.33 -13.24 13.58
CA ALA A 585 1.16 -13.29 12.13
C ALA A 585 -0.32 -13.32 11.69
N SER A 586 -1.21 -13.84 12.54
CA SER A 586 -2.64 -13.95 12.23
C SER A 586 -3.49 -12.86 12.89
N LYS A 587 -2.86 -11.86 13.51
CA LYS A 587 -3.52 -10.70 14.11
C LYS A 587 -3.41 -9.46 13.20
N GLY A 588 -4.23 -8.43 13.44
CA GLY A 588 -4.23 -7.17 12.69
C GLY A 588 -5.39 -6.99 11.73
N THR A 589 -6.43 -7.83 11.84
CA THR A 589 -7.68 -7.70 11.09
C THR A 589 -8.61 -6.63 11.66
N GLU A 590 -8.36 -6.18 12.89
CA GLU A 590 -9.15 -5.15 13.60
C GLU A 590 -8.37 -3.82 13.66
N PHE A 591 -9.09 -2.74 13.95
CA PHE A 591 -8.48 -1.47 14.34
C PHE A 591 -7.97 -1.57 15.77
N GLY A 592 -6.82 -0.98 16.06
CA GLY A 592 -6.24 -0.99 17.41
C GLY A 592 -4.75 -1.31 17.38
N GLN A 593 -4.30 -2.04 18.40
CA GLN A 593 -2.90 -2.38 18.59
C GLN A 593 -2.66 -3.86 18.36
N VAL A 594 -1.53 -4.19 17.76
CA VAL A 594 -1.07 -5.57 17.60
C VAL A 594 0.24 -5.74 18.37
N GLY A 595 0.32 -6.79 19.20
CA GLY A 595 1.55 -7.16 19.91
C GLY A 595 1.79 -6.47 21.25
N ALA A 596 0.85 -5.68 21.78
CA ALA A 596 0.93 -5.12 23.15
C ALA A 596 0.59 -6.19 24.20
N GLU A 597 1.36 -7.29 24.20
CA GLU A 597 1.16 -8.48 25.04
C GLU A 597 2.46 -9.27 25.21
N ALA A 598 2.48 -10.18 26.20
CA ALA A 598 3.60 -11.10 26.37
C ALA A 598 3.67 -12.11 25.23
N VAL A 599 4.84 -12.25 24.61
CA VAL A 599 5.03 -13.11 23.45
C VAL A 599 6.30 -13.96 23.54
N LEU A 600 6.30 -15.07 22.79
CA LEU A 600 7.43 -15.96 22.58
C LEU A 600 7.82 -15.97 21.10
N SER A 601 9.09 -15.70 20.76
CA SER A 601 9.62 -15.78 19.39
C SER A 601 9.92 -17.23 18.97
N THR A 602 8.92 -18.11 19.02
CA THR A 602 9.03 -19.56 18.74
C THR A 602 8.17 -20.00 17.57
N GLY A 603 7.31 -19.12 17.06
CA GLY A 603 6.36 -19.45 16.02
C GLY A 603 7.03 -19.79 14.68
N LEU A 604 6.49 -20.84 14.05
CA LEU A 604 6.78 -21.22 12.68
C LEU A 604 5.59 -20.82 11.79
N GLY A 605 5.85 -20.63 10.51
CA GLY A 605 4.80 -20.34 9.55
C GLY A 605 5.16 -20.85 8.17
N ARG A 606 4.16 -20.99 7.31
CA ARG A 606 4.32 -21.30 5.90
C ARG A 606 3.24 -20.62 5.08
N ALA A 607 3.62 -20.10 3.92
CA ALA A 607 2.68 -19.62 2.92
C ALA A 607 3.15 -20.11 1.55
N TYR A 608 2.24 -20.66 0.75
CA TYR A 608 2.59 -21.22 -0.55
C TYR A 608 1.39 -21.14 -1.50
N GLY A 609 1.69 -21.05 -2.79
CA GLY A 609 0.62 -20.92 -3.78
C GLY A 609 1.12 -20.75 -5.20
N VAL A 610 0.15 -20.51 -6.08
CA VAL A 610 0.35 -20.26 -7.51
C VAL A 610 -0.44 -19.02 -7.92
N GLU A 611 0.18 -18.19 -8.73
CA GLU A 611 -0.39 -16.99 -9.33
C GLU A 611 -0.37 -17.12 -10.84
N VAL A 612 -1.50 -16.81 -11.50
CA VAL A 612 -1.61 -16.75 -12.96
C VAL A 612 -2.14 -15.39 -13.36
N VAL A 613 -1.53 -14.79 -14.36
CA VAL A 613 -1.92 -13.47 -14.89
C VAL A 613 -2.07 -13.56 -16.40
N ALA A 614 -3.15 -13.03 -16.92
CA ALA A 614 -3.34 -12.74 -18.33
C ALA A 614 -3.57 -11.23 -18.48
N ARG A 615 -2.75 -10.56 -19.27
CA ARG A 615 -2.84 -9.11 -19.50
C ARG A 615 -2.90 -8.79 -20.97
N LEU A 616 -3.94 -8.05 -21.35
CA LEU A 616 -4.05 -7.39 -22.64
C LEU A 616 -3.60 -5.93 -22.45
N LEU A 617 -2.45 -5.57 -23.02
CA LEU A 617 -1.97 -4.19 -23.12
C LEU A 617 -2.91 -3.39 -24.02
N PRO A 618 -2.90 -2.04 -23.98
CA PRO A 618 -3.80 -1.23 -24.79
C PRO A 618 -3.78 -1.63 -26.26
N TRP A 619 -4.89 -2.18 -26.73
CA TRP A 619 -5.15 -2.57 -28.11
C TRP A 619 -6.49 -1.98 -28.53
N ASN A 620 -6.51 -1.16 -29.58
CA ASN A 620 -7.71 -0.42 -30.00
C ASN A 620 -8.46 0.26 -28.84
N GLU A 621 -7.73 0.95 -27.97
CA GLU A 621 -8.24 1.67 -26.77
C GLU A 621 -8.81 0.76 -25.67
N PHE A 622 -8.75 -0.57 -25.82
CA PHE A 622 -9.16 -1.54 -24.81
C PHE A 622 -7.96 -2.13 -24.10
N SER A 623 -8.05 -2.30 -22.80
CA SER A 623 -7.07 -3.04 -21.99
C SER A 623 -7.78 -3.87 -20.93
N ALA A 624 -7.23 -5.05 -20.63
CA ALA A 624 -7.78 -5.97 -19.64
C ALA A 624 -6.68 -6.69 -18.87
N THR A 625 -6.98 -7.05 -17.63
CA THR A 625 -6.12 -7.88 -16.79
C THR A 625 -6.99 -8.88 -16.03
N ALA A 626 -6.62 -10.15 -16.10
CA ALA A 626 -7.21 -11.21 -15.30
C ALA A 626 -6.12 -11.81 -14.42
N THR A 627 -6.39 -11.97 -13.14
CA THR A 627 -5.48 -12.61 -12.19
C THR A 627 -6.21 -13.72 -11.44
N TYR A 628 -5.52 -14.82 -11.23
CA TYR A 628 -5.95 -15.91 -10.36
C TYR A 628 -4.84 -16.27 -9.39
N THR A 629 -5.15 -16.33 -8.11
CA THR A 629 -4.22 -16.73 -7.06
C THR A 629 -4.84 -17.84 -6.24
N LEU A 630 -4.14 -18.96 -6.11
CA LEU A 630 -4.45 -20.07 -5.21
C LEU A 630 -3.36 -20.15 -4.16
N PHE A 631 -3.71 -20.09 -2.87
CA PHE A 631 -2.69 -20.10 -1.82
C PHE A 631 -3.19 -20.66 -0.50
N ARG A 632 -2.23 -21.00 0.37
CA ARG A 632 -2.40 -21.32 1.79
C ARG A 632 -1.46 -20.47 2.62
N SER A 633 -1.92 -20.11 3.82
CA SER A 633 -1.13 -19.37 4.81
C SER A 633 -1.46 -19.89 6.20
N GLU A 634 -0.46 -20.47 6.87
CA GLU A 634 -0.64 -21.15 8.16
C GLU A 634 0.52 -20.81 9.11
N PHE A 635 0.19 -20.61 10.38
CA PHE A 635 1.17 -20.33 11.44
C PHE A 635 0.90 -21.22 12.63
N THR A 636 1.96 -21.60 13.35
CA THR A 636 1.82 -22.45 14.53
C THR A 636 1.24 -21.69 15.71
N ASP A 637 0.37 -22.36 16.46
CA ASP A 637 0.01 -21.99 17.82
C ASP A 637 1.14 -22.34 18.81
N LYS A 638 0.94 -22.02 20.10
CA LYS A 638 1.92 -22.32 21.16
C LYS A 638 2.20 -23.81 21.35
N SER A 639 1.31 -24.69 20.89
CA SER A 639 1.46 -26.14 20.94
C SER A 639 2.17 -26.69 19.70
N GLY A 640 2.59 -25.84 18.77
CA GLY A 640 3.25 -26.24 17.53
C GLY A 640 2.30 -26.70 16.42
N VAL A 641 0.99 -26.56 16.59
CA VAL A 641 -0.01 -26.97 15.61
C VAL A 641 -0.21 -25.83 14.60
N TYR A 642 -0.10 -26.14 13.30
CA TYR A 642 -0.40 -25.19 12.22
C TYR A 642 -1.88 -24.85 12.18
N ARG A 643 -2.21 -23.56 12.25
CA ARG A 643 -3.55 -23.00 12.11
C ARG A 643 -3.60 -22.08 10.91
N PRO A 644 -4.72 -22.02 10.17
CA PRO A 644 -4.88 -21.03 9.10
C PRO A 644 -4.72 -19.61 9.64
N SER A 645 -4.00 -18.75 8.91
CA SER A 645 -3.99 -17.32 9.22
C SER A 645 -5.36 -16.70 8.98
N SER A 646 -5.64 -15.55 9.59
CA SER A 646 -6.95 -14.87 9.42
C SER A 646 -7.24 -14.42 7.98
N TRP A 647 -6.25 -14.44 7.11
CA TRP A 647 -6.34 -14.11 5.68
C TRP A 647 -6.11 -15.29 4.73
N ASP A 648 -6.10 -16.53 5.25
CA ASP A 648 -6.04 -17.74 4.40
C ASP A 648 -7.35 -17.95 3.66
N THR A 649 -7.64 -17.10 2.68
CA THR A 649 -8.87 -17.17 1.88
C THR A 649 -8.86 -18.27 0.83
N GLY A 650 -7.73 -18.91 0.60
CA GLY A 650 -7.55 -20.02 -0.32
C GLY A 650 -7.42 -19.60 -1.77
N GLN A 651 -8.31 -18.76 -2.28
CA GLN A 651 -8.29 -18.32 -3.68
C GLN A 651 -8.82 -16.91 -3.88
N MET A 652 -8.26 -16.24 -4.88
CA MET A 652 -8.65 -14.89 -5.31
C MET A 652 -8.66 -14.78 -6.82
N ILE A 653 -9.67 -14.07 -7.37
CA ILE A 653 -9.73 -13.73 -8.79
C ILE A 653 -9.96 -12.22 -8.90
N ASN A 654 -9.21 -11.56 -9.76
CA ASN A 654 -9.50 -10.19 -10.15
C ASN A 654 -9.59 -10.08 -11.68
N LEU A 655 -10.64 -9.44 -12.15
CA LEU A 655 -10.84 -9.10 -13.55
C LEU A 655 -10.97 -7.59 -13.66
N LEU A 656 -10.08 -6.98 -14.41
CA LEU A 656 -10.01 -5.54 -14.65
C LEU A 656 -10.15 -5.30 -16.13
N ALA A 657 -11.00 -4.36 -16.54
CA ALA A 657 -11.13 -3.95 -17.92
C ALA A 657 -11.27 -2.43 -18.00
N SER A 658 -10.67 -1.81 -19.02
CA SER A 658 -10.89 -0.41 -19.32
C SER A 658 -10.97 -0.19 -20.82
N TYR A 659 -11.89 0.69 -21.23
CA TYR A 659 -12.13 1.05 -22.61
C TYR A 659 -12.27 2.57 -22.76
N ARG A 660 -11.56 3.15 -23.73
CA ARG A 660 -11.70 4.54 -24.08
C ARG A 660 -12.65 4.69 -25.26
N LEU A 661 -13.82 5.26 -24.99
CA LEU A 661 -14.85 5.55 -25.99
C LEU A 661 -14.60 6.94 -26.63
N GLY A 662 -14.11 6.94 -27.85
CA GLY A 662 -13.74 8.17 -28.54
C GLY A 662 -12.63 8.95 -27.82
N LYS A 663 -12.68 10.28 -27.85
CA LYS A 663 -11.56 11.11 -27.33
C LYS A 663 -11.67 11.50 -25.86
N SER A 664 -12.78 11.28 -25.19
CA SER A 664 -13.04 11.91 -23.87
C SER A 664 -13.84 11.08 -22.89
N TRP A 665 -14.26 9.86 -23.23
CA TRP A 665 -14.95 8.96 -22.33
C TRP A 665 -14.07 7.79 -21.97
N TYR A 666 -14.08 7.40 -20.68
CA TYR A 666 -13.42 6.20 -20.19
C TYR A 666 -14.41 5.35 -19.41
N LEU A 667 -14.56 4.10 -19.80
CA LEU A 667 -15.34 3.09 -19.09
C LEU A 667 -14.36 2.12 -18.44
N SER A 668 -14.53 1.84 -17.16
CA SER A 668 -13.74 0.86 -16.43
C SER A 668 -14.63 -0.06 -15.62
N ALA A 669 -14.24 -1.31 -15.53
CA ALA A 669 -14.92 -2.34 -14.74
C ALA A 669 -13.88 -3.13 -13.94
N SER A 670 -14.24 -3.49 -12.72
CA SER A 670 -13.42 -4.33 -11.85
C SER A 670 -14.32 -5.36 -11.17
N TRP A 671 -14.08 -6.64 -11.42
CA TRP A 671 -14.74 -7.71 -10.70
C TRP A 671 -13.73 -8.48 -9.86
N ARG A 672 -14.11 -8.75 -8.61
CA ARG A 672 -13.26 -9.45 -7.66
C ARG A 672 -14.03 -10.59 -7.00
N TYR A 673 -13.35 -11.72 -6.82
CA TYR A 673 -13.77 -12.85 -6.02
C TYR A 673 -12.70 -13.19 -5.00
N ILE A 674 -13.09 -13.38 -3.73
CA ILE A 674 -12.22 -13.77 -2.64
C ILE A 674 -12.87 -14.93 -1.92
N GLY A 675 -12.15 -16.02 -1.75
CA GLY A 675 -12.61 -17.19 -1.00
C GLY A 675 -12.91 -16.86 0.47
N GLY A 676 -13.59 -17.76 1.15
CA GLY A 676 -14.01 -17.55 2.53
C GLY A 676 -12.84 -17.42 3.50
N ALA A 677 -12.74 -16.30 4.19
CA ALA A 677 -11.76 -16.09 5.24
C ALA A 677 -12.04 -16.98 6.46
N PRO A 678 -11.01 -17.51 7.13
CA PRO A 678 -11.17 -18.18 8.41
C PRO A 678 -11.67 -17.23 9.49
N TYR A 679 -12.43 -17.75 10.46
CA TYR A 679 -12.77 -17.02 11.67
C TYR A 679 -12.82 -17.95 12.88
N THR A 680 -12.69 -17.35 14.07
CA THR A 680 -12.67 -18.03 15.35
C THR A 680 -14.07 -18.05 15.95
N PRO A 681 -14.61 -19.19 16.40
CA PRO A 681 -15.85 -19.26 17.16
C PRO A 681 -15.70 -18.55 18.51
N ILE A 682 -16.82 -18.23 19.17
CA ILE A 682 -16.75 -17.61 20.48
C ILE A 682 -16.67 -18.65 21.62
N ASP A 683 -16.02 -18.23 22.71
CA ASP A 683 -16.08 -18.90 24.01
C ASP A 683 -17.39 -18.52 24.69
N MET A 684 -18.37 -19.42 24.64
CA MET A 684 -19.72 -19.18 25.20
C MET A 684 -19.67 -19.07 26.73
N GLU A 685 -18.81 -19.82 27.38
CA GLU A 685 -18.71 -19.86 28.84
C GLU A 685 -18.17 -18.51 29.37
N LEU A 686 -17.05 -18.05 28.83
CA LEU A 686 -16.45 -16.78 29.21
C LEU A 686 -17.33 -15.60 28.81
N SER A 687 -17.95 -15.64 27.61
CA SER A 687 -18.79 -14.57 27.09
C SER A 687 -20.12 -14.42 27.84
N SER A 688 -20.66 -15.50 28.41
CA SER A 688 -21.85 -15.46 29.25
C SER A 688 -21.60 -14.89 30.63
N ASN A 689 -20.37 -14.79 31.11
CA ASN A 689 -20.05 -14.19 32.40
C ASN A 689 -20.23 -12.67 32.35
N LYS A 690 -21.13 -12.11 33.23
CA LYS A 690 -21.47 -10.69 33.25
C LYS A 690 -20.26 -9.79 33.52
N ALA A 691 -19.36 -10.20 34.44
CA ALA A 691 -18.18 -9.41 34.79
C ALA A 691 -17.17 -9.38 33.64
N ALA A 692 -16.95 -10.52 32.97
CA ALA A 692 -16.11 -10.59 31.78
C ALA A 692 -16.68 -9.74 30.64
N TRP A 693 -17.96 -9.86 30.38
CA TRP A 693 -18.64 -9.07 29.34
C TRP A 693 -18.52 -7.56 29.58
N ALA A 694 -18.72 -7.10 30.82
CA ALA A 694 -18.67 -5.68 31.17
C ALA A 694 -17.33 -5.00 30.86
N VAL A 695 -16.23 -5.78 30.81
CA VAL A 695 -14.90 -5.28 30.46
C VAL A 695 -14.78 -4.93 28.98
N THR A 696 -15.33 -5.76 28.10
CA THR A 696 -15.14 -5.63 26.64
C THR A 696 -16.38 -5.18 25.89
N ASN A 697 -17.58 -5.36 26.49
CA ASN A 697 -18.90 -5.23 25.85
C ASN A 697 -19.01 -6.04 24.53
N ARG A 698 -18.27 -7.16 24.45
CA ARG A 698 -18.31 -8.08 23.30
C ARG A 698 -18.00 -9.51 23.73
N ALA A 699 -18.38 -10.46 22.90
CA ALA A 699 -18.04 -11.86 23.09
C ALA A 699 -16.55 -12.11 22.93
N TYR A 700 -16.02 -13.06 23.71
CA TYR A 700 -14.62 -13.49 23.69
C TYR A 700 -14.41 -14.58 22.61
N PRO A 701 -13.33 -14.51 21.81
CA PRO A 701 -12.96 -15.58 20.91
C PRO A 701 -12.49 -16.83 21.67
N ASP A 702 -12.85 -18.00 21.17
CA ASP A 702 -12.28 -19.27 21.63
C ASP A 702 -10.95 -19.55 20.92
N TYR A 703 -9.86 -19.12 21.52
CA TYR A 703 -8.52 -19.25 20.94
C TYR A 703 -8.05 -20.72 20.84
N ALA A 704 -8.65 -21.66 21.58
CA ALA A 704 -8.36 -23.09 21.40
C ALA A 704 -8.87 -23.61 20.05
N ARG A 705 -9.92 -22.99 19.51
CA ARG A 705 -10.48 -23.25 18.18
C ARG A 705 -10.19 -22.10 17.20
N PHE A 706 -9.02 -21.48 17.31
CA PHE A 706 -8.64 -20.35 16.47
C PHE A 706 -8.74 -20.69 14.99
N ASN A 707 -9.50 -19.86 14.24
CA ASN A 707 -9.68 -19.93 12.78
C ASN A 707 -10.14 -21.28 12.23
N THR A 708 -10.93 -22.06 13.02
CA THR A 708 -11.47 -23.35 12.60
C THR A 708 -12.69 -23.29 11.72
N LEU A 709 -13.38 -22.15 11.69
CA LEU A 709 -14.57 -21.91 10.86
C LEU A 709 -14.23 -21.04 9.64
N ARG A 710 -15.06 -21.08 8.60
CA ARG A 710 -14.88 -20.27 7.38
C ARG A 710 -16.14 -19.53 7.01
N LEU A 711 -15.96 -18.26 6.59
CA LEU A 711 -17.01 -17.44 6.00
C LEU A 711 -17.32 -17.89 4.57
N PRO A 712 -18.51 -17.55 4.03
CA PRO A 712 -18.76 -17.65 2.61
C PRO A 712 -17.78 -16.78 1.78
N ALA A 713 -17.56 -17.19 0.53
CA ALA A 713 -16.80 -16.39 -0.41
C ALA A 713 -17.48 -15.03 -0.67
N LYS A 714 -16.68 -14.03 -0.96
CA LYS A 714 -17.14 -12.66 -1.30
C LYS A 714 -16.82 -12.36 -2.75
N HIS A 715 -17.74 -11.67 -3.42
CA HIS A 715 -17.49 -11.17 -4.77
C HIS A 715 -18.13 -9.79 -4.96
N GLN A 716 -17.55 -8.98 -5.84
CA GLN A 716 -17.99 -7.60 -6.04
C GLN A 716 -17.68 -7.16 -7.47
N LEU A 717 -18.60 -6.41 -8.07
CA LEU A 717 -18.42 -5.70 -9.34
C LEU A 717 -18.44 -4.21 -9.07
N ASP A 718 -17.40 -3.52 -9.53
CA ASP A 718 -17.30 -2.08 -9.51
C ASP A 718 -17.27 -1.56 -10.94
N LEU A 719 -18.00 -0.47 -11.20
CA LEU A 719 -18.10 0.16 -12.52
C LEU A 719 -17.78 1.63 -12.41
N ARG A 720 -17.00 2.16 -13.34
CA ARG A 720 -16.65 3.58 -13.38
C ARG A 720 -16.79 4.13 -14.80
N LEU A 721 -17.37 5.32 -14.90
CA LEU A 721 -17.49 6.10 -16.11
C LEU A 721 -16.91 7.49 -15.87
N ASP A 722 -15.95 7.88 -16.69
CA ASP A 722 -15.34 9.21 -16.68
C ASP A 722 -15.66 9.94 -17.98
N LYS A 723 -15.88 11.25 -17.87
CA LYS A 723 -16.00 12.18 -18.99
C LYS A 723 -15.04 13.35 -18.80
N GLU A 724 -14.16 13.57 -19.77
CA GLU A 724 -13.21 14.68 -19.79
C GLU A 724 -13.70 15.77 -20.75
N PHE A 725 -13.67 17.03 -20.29
CA PHE A 725 -13.98 18.20 -21.04
C PHE A 725 -12.74 19.08 -21.12
N TYR A 726 -12.31 19.43 -22.30
CA TYR A 726 -11.12 20.24 -22.54
C TYR A 726 -11.55 21.64 -22.99
N PHE A 727 -11.24 22.62 -22.15
CA PHE A 727 -11.48 24.05 -22.44
C PHE A 727 -10.16 24.73 -22.83
N LYS A 728 -10.23 26.02 -23.20
CA LYS A 728 -9.05 26.75 -23.69
C LYS A 728 -7.90 26.81 -22.67
N HIS A 729 -8.22 26.95 -21.38
CA HIS A 729 -7.23 27.15 -20.32
C HIS A 729 -7.34 26.13 -19.15
N TRP A 730 -8.30 25.22 -19.17
CA TRP A 730 -8.55 24.29 -18.09
C TRP A 730 -9.23 23.00 -18.58
N MET A 731 -9.16 21.98 -17.77
CA MET A 731 -9.82 20.71 -18.02
C MET A 731 -10.74 20.36 -16.86
N LEU A 732 -11.89 19.79 -17.16
CA LEU A 732 -12.82 19.22 -16.21
C LEU A 732 -12.95 17.71 -16.47
N ASN A 733 -12.72 16.88 -15.45
CA ASN A 733 -13.09 15.46 -15.46
C ASN A 733 -14.27 15.27 -14.49
N LEU A 734 -15.37 14.76 -14.98
CA LEU A 734 -16.49 14.27 -14.18
C LEU A 734 -16.47 12.75 -14.22
N TYR A 735 -16.65 12.11 -13.04
CA TYR A 735 -16.77 10.65 -13.02
C TYR A 735 -17.86 10.17 -12.06
N ILE A 736 -18.40 9.01 -12.41
CA ILE A 736 -19.29 8.21 -11.57
C ILE A 736 -18.57 6.89 -11.32
N ASP A 737 -18.39 6.52 -10.06
CA ASP A 737 -17.82 5.24 -9.63
C ASP A 737 -18.84 4.53 -8.74
N VAL A 738 -19.27 3.34 -9.14
CA VAL A 738 -20.30 2.55 -8.44
C VAL A 738 -19.65 1.28 -7.92
N GLN A 739 -19.44 1.21 -6.61
CA GLN A 739 -18.95 0.00 -5.96
C GLN A 739 -20.12 -0.93 -5.65
N ASN A 740 -19.85 -2.25 -5.79
CA ASN A 740 -20.83 -3.32 -5.58
C ASN A 740 -22.10 -3.14 -6.43
N ALA A 741 -21.94 -2.92 -7.73
CA ALA A 741 -23.00 -2.53 -8.67
C ALA A 741 -24.18 -3.52 -8.75
N TYR A 742 -23.99 -4.80 -8.41
CA TYR A 742 -25.05 -5.81 -8.37
C TYR A 742 -25.49 -6.21 -6.96
N LEU A 743 -25.13 -5.40 -5.92
CA LEU A 743 -25.58 -5.59 -4.53
C LEU A 743 -25.22 -6.97 -3.95
N SER A 744 -24.01 -7.46 -4.21
CA SER A 744 -23.49 -8.68 -3.60
C SER A 744 -23.49 -8.58 -2.09
N ARG A 745 -23.84 -9.69 -1.43
CA ARG A 745 -23.86 -9.81 0.03
C ARG A 745 -22.47 -10.18 0.54
N SER A 746 -21.88 -9.34 1.38
CA SER A 746 -20.65 -9.66 2.12
C SER A 746 -21.00 -10.08 3.54
N VAL A 747 -20.83 -11.37 3.83
CA VAL A 747 -21.11 -11.94 5.16
C VAL A 747 -19.87 -11.76 6.03
N SER A 748 -20.06 -11.30 7.27
CA SER A 748 -19.06 -11.22 8.33
C SER A 748 -19.30 -12.32 9.37
N ALA A 749 -18.35 -12.53 10.29
CA ALA A 749 -18.56 -13.43 11.41
C ALA A 749 -19.81 -13.05 12.20
N PRO A 750 -20.59 -14.03 12.71
CA PRO A 750 -21.77 -13.73 13.50
C PRO A 750 -21.40 -12.95 14.75
N ILE A 751 -22.24 -11.99 15.11
CA ILE A 751 -22.15 -11.21 16.34
C ILE A 751 -22.98 -11.91 17.41
N TYR A 752 -22.52 -11.90 18.66
CA TYR A 752 -23.27 -12.38 19.79
C TYR A 752 -23.55 -11.21 20.73
N ILE A 753 -24.82 -11.05 21.08
CA ILE A 753 -25.31 -9.96 21.94
C ILE A 753 -26.02 -10.53 23.17
N ASN A 754 -25.93 -9.80 24.28
CA ASN A 754 -26.53 -10.15 25.55
C ASN A 754 -27.90 -9.47 25.78
N GLN A 755 -28.45 -8.80 24.77
CA GLN A 755 -29.69 -8.05 24.84
C GLN A 755 -30.77 -8.69 24.00
N ASP A 756 -31.99 -8.62 24.47
CA ASP A 756 -33.20 -8.95 23.72
C ASP A 756 -33.50 -7.88 22.65
N THR A 757 -34.64 -8.03 21.96
CA THR A 757 -35.08 -7.09 20.92
C THR A 757 -35.46 -5.71 21.46
N SER A 758 -35.79 -5.64 22.76
CA SER A 758 -36.10 -4.37 23.46
C SER A 758 -34.85 -3.64 23.96
N GLY A 759 -33.69 -4.32 23.92
CA GLY A 759 -32.42 -3.78 24.42
C GLY A 759 -32.14 -4.07 25.89
N GLN A 760 -32.94 -4.93 26.52
CA GLN A 760 -32.72 -5.35 27.92
C GLN A 760 -31.75 -6.55 27.95
N VAL A 761 -30.88 -6.57 28.97
CA VAL A 761 -29.95 -7.67 29.19
C VAL A 761 -30.74 -8.93 29.53
N MET A 762 -30.41 -10.02 28.86
CA MET A 762 -31.03 -11.31 29.07
C MET A 762 -30.27 -12.07 30.17
N ASP A 763 -30.79 -12.06 31.39
CA ASP A 763 -30.17 -12.78 32.51
C ASP A 763 -30.33 -14.30 32.34
N ASP A 764 -29.35 -15.06 32.83
CA ASP A 764 -29.50 -16.51 32.97
C ASP A 764 -30.40 -16.81 34.15
N PRO A 765 -31.56 -17.53 33.97
CA PRO A 765 -32.48 -17.82 35.08
C PRO A 765 -31.92 -18.75 36.13
N THR A 766 -30.81 -19.46 35.81
CA THR A 766 -30.21 -20.46 36.72
C THR A 766 -28.95 -19.95 37.41
N ASP A 767 -28.29 -18.91 36.87
CA ASP A 767 -27.07 -18.36 37.45
C ASP A 767 -27.06 -16.83 37.35
N PRO A 768 -27.20 -16.08 38.49
CA PRO A 768 -27.19 -14.62 38.52
C PRO A 768 -25.92 -13.96 38.00
N GLN A 769 -24.76 -14.68 37.98
CA GLN A 769 -23.49 -14.17 37.47
C GLN A 769 -23.38 -14.30 35.94
N ARG A 770 -24.35 -14.98 35.31
CA ARG A 770 -24.36 -15.24 33.89
C ARG A 770 -25.47 -14.50 33.16
N GLN A 771 -25.32 -14.38 31.89
CA GLN A 771 -26.28 -13.81 30.94
C GLN A 771 -26.46 -14.76 29.75
N GLN A 772 -27.62 -14.70 29.14
CA GLN A 772 -27.86 -15.41 27.89
C GLN A 772 -27.28 -14.60 26.71
N LEU A 773 -26.79 -15.31 25.69
CA LEU A 773 -26.29 -14.72 24.48
C LEU A 773 -27.15 -15.14 23.29
N ARG A 774 -27.45 -14.21 22.42
CA ARG A 774 -28.18 -14.42 21.18
C ARG A 774 -27.28 -14.10 19.99
N GLN A 775 -27.26 -15.02 19.02
CA GLN A 775 -26.56 -14.82 17.76
C GLN A 775 -27.33 -13.84 16.87
N LEU A 776 -26.59 -12.94 16.25
CA LEU A 776 -27.09 -12.00 15.25
C LEU A 776 -26.24 -12.14 13.98
N ASP A 777 -26.88 -12.47 12.87
CA ASP A 777 -26.20 -12.53 11.58
C ASP A 777 -25.81 -11.11 11.14
N TYR A 778 -24.54 -10.94 10.77
CA TYR A 778 -24.02 -9.66 10.34
C TYR A 778 -23.54 -9.75 8.88
N TYR A 779 -24.09 -8.90 8.04
CA TYR A 779 -23.70 -8.80 6.65
C TYR A 779 -23.86 -7.37 6.11
N SER A 780 -23.05 -7.04 5.13
CA SER A 780 -23.19 -5.80 4.36
C SER A 780 -23.76 -6.13 2.97
N ARG A 781 -24.71 -5.33 2.53
CA ARG A 781 -25.27 -5.35 1.16
C ARG A 781 -25.51 -3.92 0.73
N LEU A 782 -24.41 -3.22 0.40
CA LEU A 782 -24.46 -1.79 0.13
C LEU A 782 -23.90 -1.52 -1.25
N ILE A 783 -24.62 -0.75 -2.05
CA ILE A 783 -24.11 -0.11 -3.26
C ILE A 783 -23.59 1.28 -2.85
N LEU A 784 -22.37 1.61 -3.26
CA LEU A 784 -21.75 2.90 -2.97
C LEU A 784 -21.49 3.67 -4.28
N PRO A 785 -22.45 4.47 -4.74
CA PRO A 785 -22.25 5.37 -5.86
C PRO A 785 -21.46 6.59 -5.38
N THR A 786 -20.41 6.92 -6.11
CA THR A 786 -19.56 8.08 -5.91
C THR A 786 -19.61 8.98 -7.12
N LEU A 787 -19.82 10.25 -6.92
CA LEU A 787 -19.62 11.30 -7.92
C LEU A 787 -18.31 12.00 -7.61
N GLY A 788 -17.50 12.25 -8.63
CA GLY A 788 -16.27 13.02 -8.43
C GLY A 788 -16.04 14.01 -9.55
N LEU A 789 -15.32 15.05 -9.20
CA LEU A 789 -14.99 16.18 -10.06
C LEU A 789 -13.50 16.50 -9.90
N ILE A 790 -12.81 16.67 -11.03
CA ILE A 790 -11.41 17.08 -11.06
C ILE A 790 -11.28 18.25 -12.04
N VAL A 791 -10.72 19.36 -11.56
CA VAL A 791 -10.41 20.54 -12.37
C VAL A 791 -8.90 20.70 -12.42
N LYS A 792 -8.35 20.93 -13.61
CA LYS A 792 -6.94 21.27 -13.84
C LYS A 792 -6.87 22.62 -14.54
N LEU A 793 -6.09 23.54 -13.94
CA LEU A 793 -5.86 24.91 -14.43
C LEU A 793 -4.42 25.09 -14.85
#